data_008851168bc768f3b93b710924a91b42
#
_entry.id   008851168bc768f3b93b710924a91b42
#
_cell.length_a   1.000
_cell.length_b   1.000
_cell.length_c   1.000
_cell.angle_alpha   90.00
_cell.angle_beta   90.00
_cell.angle_gamma   90.00
#
_symmetry.space_group_name_H-M   'P 1'
#
loop_
_entity.id
_entity.type
_entity.pdbx_description
1 polymer ?
#
loop_
_entity_poly.entity_id
_entity_poly.type
_entity_poly.pdbx_seq_one_letter_code
_entity_poly.pdbx_strand_id
1 'polypeptide(L)'
;MSETITKDTSVDYSSDEYLNRVDEYWRAANYVSVGQLYLLNNPLLREPLKATDVKVHPIGHWGTIAGQNFIYAHLNRVINKYGLNMFYIEGPGHGGQVMVSNSYLDGTYTETYPKITQDTAGMKRLFKQFSFPGGVASHADPKTPGSIHEGGELGYSILHGAGAVLDNPGLIAATVVGDGESETGPLATSWQVNKFINPISDGTVLPILNLNGFKISNPTVLSRESHEELEDYFKGLGWDPHFVEGTDPAEMHKLMAAELDKVIEEIHAIRKNAKDNNDESRPKWPMIVFRAPKGWTGPKTWDGEPIEGSFRAHQIPIPVDRNHMEHADKLEAWLKSYKPEELFDENGTLKPEIASLVPTGDARMAANPVTNGGKLTKDLITPNVDDYALDNKEHGKADGSDMTELGKYIRDLIKLNEHNKNFRGWGPDETLSNKLGAAFEDTKRQWMEPIHEPNDALLAPKGRIIDSMLSEHMDEGMLEAYNLTGRYGFFASYESFLRVVDSMLTQHFKWLRNSHEETPWRADVPSLNVIASSTAFQQDHNGYSHQDPGIISHLAEKKTEYIRTYLPGDANTLIATFDKAIQSKQLINLIIASKHPRPQWFTMDEAKHLVRDGLGVIDWASTDNGEEPDVVFATAGSEPTTESLAAVSILHAAFPEMKIRFVNVVDLLKLKKDDPRGLTDAEFDSIFTKDKPVIFAYHAYDDLVKTLFFDRHNHNLHVHGYREEGDITTPFDMRVRNELDRFHLVKAAILATPAYAEKGAHLVQEMNTTLDKHHDFIRAEGTDLPEVENWKWSPLK
;
A
#
# COMPACT_ATOMS: atom_id res chain seq x y z
N MET A 1 4.55 13.38 -23.88
CA MET A 1 3.43 13.58 -24.83
C MET A 1 2.93 15.00 -24.70
N SER A 2 2.41 15.58 -25.79
CA SER A 2 1.98 16.99 -25.82
C SER A 2 0.87 17.22 -24.78
N GLU A 3 1.03 18.21 -23.92
CA GLU A 3 -0.01 18.69 -22.99
C GLU A 3 -1.17 19.41 -23.71
N THR A 4 -1.12 19.49 -25.02
CA THR A 4 -2.13 20.17 -25.85
C THR A 4 -3.17 19.14 -26.29
N ILE A 5 -4.40 19.30 -25.83
CA ILE A 5 -5.53 18.54 -26.38
C ILE A 5 -5.67 18.90 -27.85
N THR A 6 -5.57 17.89 -28.69
CA THR A 6 -5.80 18.02 -30.13
C THR A 6 -7.19 17.47 -30.44
N LYS A 7 -8.21 18.35 -30.41
CA LYS A 7 -9.58 17.92 -30.74
C LYS A 7 -9.61 17.48 -32.21
N ASP A 8 -9.92 16.21 -32.43
CA ASP A 8 -10.22 15.73 -33.77
C ASP A 8 -11.59 16.29 -34.22
N THR A 9 -11.57 17.12 -35.22
CA THR A 9 -12.80 17.72 -35.80
C THR A 9 -13.23 17.03 -37.10
N SER A 10 -12.52 16.00 -37.53
CA SER A 10 -12.83 15.25 -38.77
C SER A 10 -13.99 14.26 -38.57
N VAL A 11 -14.27 13.87 -37.31
CA VAL A 11 -15.32 12.92 -36.93
C VAL A 11 -16.31 13.61 -36.01
N ASP A 12 -17.61 13.39 -36.23
CA ASP A 12 -18.64 13.77 -35.29
C ASP A 12 -18.87 12.67 -34.24
N TYR A 13 -18.12 12.79 -33.13
CA TYR A 13 -18.12 11.84 -31.99
C TYR A 13 -19.44 11.85 -31.18
N SER A 14 -20.38 12.71 -31.50
CA SER A 14 -21.70 12.83 -30.88
C SER A 14 -22.86 12.48 -31.84
N SER A 15 -22.57 12.15 -33.10
CA SER A 15 -23.59 11.71 -34.06
C SER A 15 -24.24 10.40 -33.62
N ASP A 16 -25.52 10.22 -34.00
CA ASP A 16 -26.23 8.96 -33.74
C ASP A 16 -25.49 7.76 -34.36
N GLU A 17 -24.87 7.92 -35.51
CA GLU A 17 -24.06 6.87 -36.15
C GLU A 17 -22.87 6.47 -35.28
N TYR A 18 -22.15 7.45 -34.75
CA TYR A 18 -21.00 7.17 -33.89
C TYR A 18 -21.42 6.55 -32.55
N LEU A 19 -22.46 7.09 -31.93
CA LEU A 19 -22.97 6.59 -30.66
C LEU A 19 -23.57 5.16 -30.81
N ASN A 20 -24.15 4.82 -31.94
CA ASN A 20 -24.55 3.44 -32.23
C ASN A 20 -23.35 2.48 -32.24
N ARG A 21 -22.19 2.89 -32.78
CA ARG A 21 -20.96 2.09 -32.70
C ARG A 21 -20.43 1.97 -31.26
N VAL A 22 -20.58 3.04 -30.44
CA VAL A 22 -20.24 2.99 -29.00
C VAL A 22 -21.14 1.96 -28.30
N ASP A 23 -22.43 1.91 -28.63
CA ASP A 23 -23.36 0.88 -28.15
C ASP A 23 -22.91 -0.52 -28.58
N GLU A 24 -22.53 -0.70 -29.86
CA GLU A 24 -21.99 -1.97 -30.35
C GLU A 24 -20.76 -2.44 -29.57
N TYR A 25 -19.80 -1.53 -29.29
CA TYR A 25 -18.64 -1.83 -28.46
C TYR A 25 -19.05 -2.21 -27.03
N TRP A 26 -19.96 -1.45 -26.42
CA TRP A 26 -20.49 -1.74 -25.10
C TRP A 26 -21.17 -3.11 -25.04
N ARG A 27 -21.98 -3.45 -26.04
CA ARG A 27 -22.60 -4.78 -26.16
C ARG A 27 -21.54 -5.87 -26.31
N ALA A 28 -20.47 -5.64 -27.06
CA ALA A 28 -19.37 -6.57 -27.20
C ALA A 28 -18.67 -6.81 -25.85
N ALA A 29 -18.37 -5.75 -25.09
CA ALA A 29 -17.77 -5.86 -23.77
C ALA A 29 -18.67 -6.60 -22.79
N ASN A 30 -19.97 -6.32 -22.79
CA ASN A 30 -20.95 -7.04 -21.97
C ASN A 30 -21.06 -8.52 -22.36
N TYR A 31 -21.09 -8.83 -23.66
CA TYR A 31 -21.09 -10.20 -24.15
C TYR A 31 -19.87 -10.99 -23.69
N VAL A 32 -18.69 -10.43 -23.86
CA VAL A 32 -17.42 -11.02 -23.43
C VAL A 32 -17.41 -11.20 -21.90
N SER A 33 -17.98 -10.26 -21.15
CA SER A 33 -18.07 -10.34 -19.68
C SER A 33 -19.01 -11.46 -19.22
N VAL A 34 -20.17 -11.62 -19.83
CA VAL A 34 -21.09 -12.74 -19.52
C VAL A 34 -20.47 -14.08 -19.92
N GLY A 35 -19.81 -14.14 -21.10
CA GLY A 35 -19.06 -15.32 -21.53
C GLY A 35 -18.02 -15.77 -20.50
N GLN A 36 -17.28 -14.85 -19.91
CA GLN A 36 -16.33 -15.14 -18.83
C GLN A 36 -16.99 -15.75 -17.59
N LEU A 37 -18.20 -15.35 -17.27
CA LEU A 37 -18.92 -15.92 -16.13
C LEU A 37 -19.31 -17.38 -16.36
N TYR A 38 -19.86 -17.71 -17.52
CA TYR A 38 -20.55 -18.97 -17.75
C TYR A 38 -19.88 -19.95 -18.70
N LEU A 39 -19.17 -19.46 -19.75
CA LEU A 39 -18.84 -20.31 -20.88
C LEU A 39 -17.45 -20.95 -20.82
N LEU A 40 -17.35 -22.18 -21.33
CA LEU A 40 -16.11 -22.90 -21.63
C LEU A 40 -15.91 -23.13 -23.13
N ASN A 41 -16.97 -23.30 -23.85
CA ASN A 41 -17.00 -23.59 -25.28
C ASN A 41 -18.09 -22.75 -25.97
N ASN A 42 -18.20 -22.89 -27.30
CA ASN A 42 -19.23 -22.24 -28.11
C ASN A 42 -19.30 -20.71 -27.88
N PRO A 43 -18.18 -20.00 -27.93
CA PRO A 43 -18.06 -18.60 -27.47
C PRO A 43 -18.87 -17.61 -28.33
N LEU A 44 -19.37 -18.00 -29.50
CA LEU A 44 -20.21 -17.19 -30.39
C LEU A 44 -21.66 -17.71 -30.52
N LEU A 45 -22.05 -18.70 -29.70
CA LEU A 45 -23.39 -19.29 -29.71
C LEU A 45 -23.88 -19.77 -31.08
N ARG A 46 -22.96 -20.34 -31.89
CA ARG A 46 -23.30 -20.86 -33.23
C ARG A 46 -24.20 -22.11 -33.19
N GLU A 47 -24.20 -22.79 -32.08
CA GLU A 47 -25.09 -23.91 -31.76
C GLU A 47 -25.81 -23.62 -30.43
N PRO A 48 -26.94 -24.27 -30.15
CA PRO A 48 -27.56 -24.20 -28.83
C PRO A 48 -26.61 -24.67 -27.73
N LEU A 49 -26.68 -24.05 -26.55
CA LEU A 49 -25.82 -24.38 -25.42
C LEU A 49 -26.00 -25.83 -24.97
N LYS A 50 -24.87 -26.51 -24.78
CA LYS A 50 -24.78 -27.88 -24.24
C LYS A 50 -24.08 -27.81 -22.86
N ALA A 51 -24.29 -28.83 -22.03
CA ALA A 51 -23.64 -28.91 -20.72
C ALA A 51 -22.12 -28.79 -20.77
N THR A 52 -21.48 -29.26 -21.84
CA THR A 52 -20.01 -29.11 -22.06
C THR A 52 -19.59 -27.71 -22.39
N ASP A 53 -20.50 -26.81 -22.70
CA ASP A 53 -20.19 -25.42 -23.02
C ASP A 53 -20.21 -24.51 -21.80
N VAL A 54 -20.81 -24.95 -20.70
CA VAL A 54 -21.00 -24.20 -19.46
C VAL A 54 -20.02 -24.69 -18.38
N LYS A 55 -19.55 -23.76 -17.54
CA LYS A 55 -18.69 -24.06 -16.38
C LYS A 55 -19.43 -24.93 -15.36
N VAL A 56 -18.66 -25.75 -14.62
CA VAL A 56 -19.20 -26.51 -13.48
C VAL A 56 -19.59 -25.59 -12.34
N HIS A 57 -18.79 -24.56 -12.13
CA HIS A 57 -18.99 -23.54 -11.10
C HIS A 57 -18.82 -22.15 -11.73
N PRO A 58 -19.91 -21.55 -12.31
CA PRO A 58 -19.88 -20.14 -12.70
C PRO A 58 -19.64 -19.27 -11.47
N ILE A 59 -18.61 -18.44 -11.51
CA ILE A 59 -18.21 -17.56 -10.39
C ILE A 59 -17.88 -16.19 -10.95
N GLY A 60 -18.37 -15.15 -10.29
CA GLY A 60 -18.14 -13.75 -10.60
C GLY A 60 -19.36 -12.89 -10.29
N HIS A 61 -19.32 -11.65 -10.73
CA HIS A 61 -20.34 -10.66 -10.39
C HIS A 61 -20.81 -9.95 -11.64
N TRP A 62 -22.12 -9.90 -11.84
CA TRP A 62 -22.71 -9.18 -12.97
C TRP A 62 -23.10 -7.74 -12.63
N GLY A 63 -23.51 -7.50 -11.38
CA GLY A 63 -24.24 -6.31 -10.96
C GLY A 63 -23.64 -4.96 -11.35
N THR A 64 -22.32 -4.84 -11.41
CA THR A 64 -21.59 -3.59 -11.73
C THR A 64 -21.11 -3.52 -13.19
N ILE A 65 -21.15 -4.65 -13.92
CA ILE A 65 -20.39 -4.84 -15.16
C ILE A 65 -20.88 -3.92 -16.29
N ALA A 66 -22.17 -3.92 -16.55
CA ALA A 66 -22.72 -3.16 -17.69
C ALA A 66 -22.48 -1.66 -17.54
N GLY A 67 -22.61 -1.13 -16.32
CA GLY A 67 -22.30 0.28 -16.03
C GLY A 67 -20.83 0.60 -16.23
N GLN A 68 -19.92 -0.24 -15.74
CA GLN A 68 -18.49 -0.04 -15.92
C GLN A 68 -18.05 -0.17 -17.37
N ASN A 69 -18.55 -1.17 -18.12
CA ASN A 69 -18.29 -1.30 -19.56
C ASN A 69 -18.82 -0.09 -20.35
N PHE A 70 -19.96 0.46 -19.94
CA PHE A 70 -20.52 1.69 -20.54
C PHE A 70 -19.59 2.88 -20.33
N ILE A 71 -19.12 3.08 -19.11
CA ILE A 71 -18.15 4.11 -18.77
C ILE A 71 -16.88 3.92 -19.61
N TYR A 72 -16.31 2.71 -19.66
CA TYR A 72 -15.09 2.42 -20.40
C TYR A 72 -15.23 2.73 -21.90
N ALA A 73 -16.35 2.37 -22.53
CA ALA A 73 -16.62 2.66 -23.94
C ALA A 73 -16.65 4.17 -24.23
N HIS A 74 -17.24 4.97 -23.34
CA HIS A 74 -17.24 6.43 -23.48
C HIS A 74 -15.88 7.08 -23.16
N LEU A 75 -15.08 6.49 -22.28
CA LEU A 75 -13.69 6.93 -22.06
C LEU A 75 -12.85 6.71 -23.32
N ASN A 76 -12.99 5.57 -24.02
CA ASN A 76 -12.36 5.38 -25.32
C ASN A 76 -12.78 6.46 -26.33
N ARG A 77 -14.06 6.83 -26.34
CA ARG A 77 -14.59 7.90 -27.21
C ARG A 77 -13.88 9.23 -26.97
N VAL A 78 -13.75 9.66 -25.71
CA VAL A 78 -13.11 10.95 -25.41
C VAL A 78 -11.59 10.91 -25.57
N ILE A 79 -10.97 9.77 -25.35
CA ILE A 79 -9.54 9.60 -25.65
C ILE A 79 -9.31 9.84 -27.15
N ASN A 80 -10.11 9.24 -28.01
CA ASN A 80 -10.00 9.45 -29.46
C ASN A 80 -10.33 10.90 -29.87
N LYS A 81 -11.39 11.49 -29.28
CA LYS A 81 -11.83 12.85 -29.61
C LYS A 81 -10.82 13.92 -29.23
N TYR A 82 -10.17 13.78 -28.10
CA TYR A 82 -9.34 14.82 -27.48
C TYR A 82 -7.84 14.46 -27.39
N GLY A 83 -7.45 13.27 -27.80
CA GLY A 83 -6.05 12.82 -27.74
C GLY A 83 -5.51 12.68 -26.31
N LEU A 84 -6.31 12.13 -25.41
CA LEU A 84 -6.01 12.10 -23.97
C LEU A 84 -5.00 11.02 -23.59
N ASN A 85 -4.19 11.31 -22.57
CA ASN A 85 -3.39 10.35 -21.84
C ASN A 85 -4.17 9.94 -20.59
N MET A 86 -4.82 8.80 -20.64
CA MET A 86 -5.77 8.34 -19.62
C MET A 86 -5.55 6.86 -19.30
N PHE A 87 -5.78 6.48 -18.04
CA PHE A 87 -5.91 5.09 -17.64
C PHE A 87 -7.12 4.91 -16.71
N TYR A 88 -7.51 3.67 -16.51
CA TYR A 88 -8.74 3.30 -15.82
C TYR A 88 -8.43 2.63 -14.48
N ILE A 89 -9.14 3.00 -13.42
CA ILE A 89 -9.10 2.35 -12.11
C ILE A 89 -10.49 1.78 -11.81
N GLU A 90 -10.52 0.48 -11.52
CA GLU A 90 -11.73 -0.27 -11.19
C GLU A 90 -11.95 -0.31 -9.68
N GLY A 91 -12.65 0.69 -9.11
CA GLY A 91 -12.96 0.74 -7.68
C GLY A 91 -13.90 -0.37 -7.21
N PRO A 92 -15.06 -0.64 -7.87
CA PRO A 92 -15.87 -1.81 -7.56
C PRO A 92 -15.18 -3.09 -8.08
N GLY A 93 -14.05 -3.43 -7.48
CA GLY A 93 -13.10 -4.43 -7.96
C GLY A 93 -13.63 -5.84 -8.14
N HIS A 94 -14.82 -6.16 -7.57
CA HIS A 94 -15.51 -7.40 -7.84
C HIS A 94 -16.00 -7.53 -9.31
N GLY A 95 -15.89 -6.46 -10.09
CA GLY A 95 -16.18 -6.44 -11.53
C GLY A 95 -14.99 -6.80 -12.44
N GLY A 96 -13.98 -7.53 -11.98
CA GLY A 96 -12.72 -7.78 -12.69
C GLY A 96 -12.82 -8.22 -14.15
N GLN A 97 -13.96 -8.80 -14.57
CA GLN A 97 -14.20 -9.11 -15.97
C GLN A 97 -14.31 -7.87 -16.87
N VAL A 98 -14.57 -6.68 -16.34
CA VAL A 98 -14.58 -5.43 -17.12
C VAL A 98 -13.19 -5.16 -17.69
N MET A 99 -12.17 -5.18 -16.81
CA MET A 99 -10.77 -4.98 -17.22
C MET A 99 -10.31 -6.06 -18.22
N VAL A 100 -10.66 -7.33 -17.96
CA VAL A 100 -10.33 -8.44 -18.84
C VAL A 100 -11.03 -8.29 -20.20
N SER A 101 -12.33 -7.95 -20.24
CA SER A 101 -13.07 -7.78 -21.49
C SER A 101 -12.52 -6.64 -22.34
N ASN A 102 -12.31 -5.49 -21.74
CA ASN A 102 -11.90 -4.30 -22.46
C ASN A 102 -10.43 -4.41 -22.94
N SER A 103 -9.52 -4.92 -22.10
CA SER A 103 -8.13 -5.17 -22.54
C SER A 103 -8.03 -6.27 -23.61
N TYR A 104 -8.97 -7.23 -23.65
CA TYR A 104 -9.07 -8.20 -24.73
C TYR A 104 -9.57 -7.54 -26.03
N LEU A 105 -10.65 -6.75 -25.95
CA LEU A 105 -11.22 -6.08 -27.13
C LEU A 105 -10.26 -5.04 -27.73
N ASP A 106 -9.46 -4.37 -26.92
CA ASP A 106 -8.45 -3.38 -27.37
C ASP A 106 -7.13 -4.03 -27.85
N GLY A 107 -7.00 -5.34 -27.69
CA GLY A 107 -5.82 -6.11 -28.12
C GLY A 107 -4.68 -6.17 -27.10
N THR A 108 -4.67 -5.36 -26.06
CA THR A 108 -3.60 -5.34 -25.05
C THR A 108 -3.46 -6.69 -24.35
N TYR A 109 -4.59 -7.36 -24.09
CA TYR A 109 -4.57 -8.69 -23.47
C TYR A 109 -3.86 -9.72 -24.34
N THR A 110 -4.11 -9.69 -25.65
CA THR A 110 -3.45 -10.58 -26.63
C THR A 110 -1.96 -10.26 -26.78
N GLU A 111 -1.59 -8.99 -26.80
CA GLU A 111 -0.18 -8.56 -26.81
C GLU A 111 0.58 -9.07 -25.58
N THR A 112 -0.07 -9.07 -24.42
CA THR A 112 0.48 -9.55 -23.16
C THR A 112 0.48 -11.09 -23.06
N TYR A 113 -0.60 -11.71 -23.51
CA TYR A 113 -0.81 -13.17 -23.48
C TYR A 113 -1.09 -13.71 -24.90
N PRO A 114 -0.07 -13.94 -25.73
CA PRO A 114 -0.24 -14.25 -27.17
C PRO A 114 -1.02 -15.54 -27.46
N LYS A 115 -1.23 -16.42 -26.48
CA LYS A 115 -2.08 -17.61 -26.63
C LYS A 115 -3.56 -17.29 -26.59
N ILE A 116 -3.94 -16.10 -26.13
CA ILE A 116 -5.34 -15.64 -26.08
C ILE A 116 -5.53 -14.65 -27.24
N THR A 117 -5.72 -15.21 -28.42
CA THR A 117 -5.88 -14.49 -29.68
C THR A 117 -7.25 -13.84 -29.80
N GLN A 118 -7.36 -12.76 -30.59
CA GLN A 118 -8.67 -12.11 -30.86
C GLN A 118 -9.43 -12.88 -31.96
N ASP A 119 -9.76 -14.14 -31.67
CA ASP A 119 -10.54 -15.04 -32.52
C ASP A 119 -11.36 -16.01 -31.65
N THR A 120 -12.15 -16.87 -32.27
CA THR A 120 -13.00 -17.86 -31.57
C THR A 120 -12.19 -18.75 -30.60
N ALA A 121 -10.97 -19.13 -30.99
CA ALA A 121 -10.13 -19.99 -30.16
C ALA A 121 -9.57 -19.23 -28.93
N GLY A 122 -9.15 -17.99 -29.14
CA GLY A 122 -8.69 -17.12 -28.04
C GLY A 122 -9.82 -16.70 -27.12
N MET A 123 -10.99 -16.35 -27.68
CA MET A 123 -12.18 -16.03 -26.87
C MET A 123 -12.60 -17.21 -25.99
N LYS A 124 -12.56 -18.44 -26.52
CA LYS A 124 -12.79 -19.65 -25.73
C LYS A 124 -11.80 -19.79 -24.57
N ARG A 125 -10.52 -19.50 -24.78
CA ARG A 125 -9.50 -19.54 -23.71
C ARG A 125 -9.72 -18.43 -22.68
N LEU A 126 -10.07 -17.23 -23.15
CA LEU A 126 -10.40 -16.09 -22.28
C LEU A 126 -11.57 -16.43 -21.35
N PHE A 127 -12.67 -16.97 -21.90
CA PHE A 127 -13.82 -17.34 -21.08
C PHE A 127 -13.49 -18.44 -20.08
N LYS A 128 -12.74 -19.47 -20.52
CA LYS A 128 -12.35 -20.56 -19.65
C LYS A 128 -11.53 -20.11 -18.45
N GLN A 129 -10.53 -19.24 -18.66
CA GLN A 129 -9.54 -18.90 -17.61
C GLN A 129 -10.13 -18.02 -16.49
N PHE A 130 -11.20 -17.29 -16.74
CA PHE A 130 -11.80 -16.40 -15.75
C PHE A 130 -12.37 -17.19 -14.58
N SER A 131 -11.93 -16.85 -13.35
CA SER A 131 -12.30 -17.56 -12.12
C SER A 131 -12.13 -19.09 -12.21
N PHE A 132 -11.03 -19.53 -12.82
CA PHE A 132 -10.73 -20.93 -13.09
C PHE A 132 -9.32 -21.28 -12.63
N PRO A 133 -9.04 -22.51 -12.15
CA PRO A 133 -7.70 -22.89 -11.67
C PRO A 133 -6.59 -22.60 -12.70
N GLY A 134 -5.58 -21.82 -12.28
CA GLY A 134 -4.49 -21.39 -13.14
C GLY A 134 -4.81 -20.23 -14.10
N GLY A 135 -5.95 -19.60 -13.93
CA GLY A 135 -6.40 -18.45 -14.71
C GLY A 135 -6.33 -17.12 -13.96
N VAL A 136 -7.26 -16.21 -14.26
CA VAL A 136 -7.41 -14.91 -13.63
C VAL A 136 -8.48 -14.92 -12.54
N ALA A 137 -8.29 -14.09 -11.52
CA ALA A 137 -9.25 -13.90 -10.44
C ALA A 137 -10.56 -13.25 -10.92
N SER A 138 -11.62 -13.37 -10.12
CA SER A 138 -12.90 -12.71 -10.40
C SER A 138 -12.93 -11.23 -10.05
N HIS A 139 -11.90 -10.73 -9.39
CA HIS A 139 -11.73 -9.33 -8.98
C HIS A 139 -10.60 -8.67 -9.79
N ALA A 140 -10.49 -7.36 -9.70
CA ALA A 140 -9.37 -6.63 -10.25
C ALA A 140 -8.05 -7.23 -9.73
N ASP A 141 -7.10 -7.47 -10.63
CA ASP A 141 -5.92 -8.31 -10.36
C ASP A 141 -4.73 -7.83 -11.20
N PRO A 142 -3.50 -7.81 -10.70
CA PRO A 142 -2.32 -7.41 -11.45
C PRO A 142 -2.02 -8.27 -12.69
N LYS A 143 -2.60 -9.46 -12.82
CA LYS A 143 -2.51 -10.28 -14.04
C LYS A 143 -3.21 -9.65 -15.24
N THR A 144 -4.17 -8.75 -15.01
CA THR A 144 -4.87 -8.06 -16.08
C THR A 144 -4.09 -6.83 -16.53
N PRO A 145 -3.70 -6.70 -17.81
CA PRO A 145 -3.08 -5.50 -18.32
C PRO A 145 -3.93 -4.26 -18.04
N GLY A 146 -3.29 -3.18 -17.63
CA GLY A 146 -3.96 -1.94 -17.26
C GLY A 146 -4.36 -1.82 -15.80
N SER A 147 -4.42 -2.92 -15.04
CA SER A 147 -4.81 -2.87 -13.62
C SER A 147 -3.61 -2.56 -12.72
N ILE A 148 -3.68 -1.46 -11.97
CA ILE A 148 -2.76 -1.16 -10.87
C ILE A 148 -3.44 -1.36 -9.52
N HIS A 149 -4.73 -1.68 -9.49
CA HIS A 149 -5.54 -1.81 -8.31
C HIS A 149 -5.83 -3.28 -8.03
N GLU A 150 -5.72 -3.68 -6.78
CA GLU A 150 -6.18 -4.98 -6.28
C GLU A 150 -7.60 -4.80 -5.74
N GLY A 151 -8.56 -5.52 -6.29
CA GLY A 151 -9.98 -5.23 -6.07
C GLY A 151 -10.64 -5.94 -4.90
N GLY A 152 -9.87 -6.57 -4.01
CA GLY A 152 -10.43 -7.35 -2.90
C GLY A 152 -10.99 -6.48 -1.79
N GLU A 153 -10.22 -5.55 -1.30
CA GLU A 153 -10.61 -4.56 -0.30
C GLU A 153 -11.07 -3.27 -0.99
N LEU A 154 -12.14 -2.66 -0.50
CA LEU A 154 -12.74 -1.47 -1.10
C LEU A 154 -12.32 -0.20 -0.36
N GLY A 155 -12.27 0.92 -1.10
CA GLY A 155 -12.10 2.26 -0.52
C GLY A 155 -10.85 3.00 -0.94
N TYR A 156 -10.02 2.43 -1.83
CA TYR A 156 -8.71 2.99 -2.20
C TYR A 156 -8.63 3.50 -3.64
N SER A 157 -9.70 3.38 -4.41
CA SER A 157 -9.69 3.72 -5.84
C SER A 157 -9.30 5.19 -6.11
N ILE A 158 -9.90 6.14 -5.39
CA ILE A 158 -9.56 7.57 -5.53
C ILE A 158 -8.13 7.85 -5.08
N LEU A 159 -7.66 7.19 -4.01
CA LEU A 159 -6.29 7.34 -3.51
C LEU A 159 -5.27 6.85 -4.54
N HIS A 160 -5.55 5.71 -5.18
CA HIS A 160 -4.72 5.21 -6.27
C HIS A 160 -4.73 6.16 -7.47
N GLY A 161 -5.88 6.76 -7.80
CA GLY A 161 -5.94 7.82 -8.82
C GLY A 161 -5.08 9.02 -8.44
N ALA A 162 -5.18 9.48 -7.20
CA ALA A 162 -4.42 10.63 -6.69
C ALA A 162 -2.91 10.37 -6.71
N GLY A 163 -2.46 9.26 -6.12
CA GLY A 163 -1.04 8.90 -6.13
C GLY A 163 -0.45 8.76 -7.54
N ALA A 164 -1.22 8.20 -8.49
CA ALA A 164 -0.78 8.04 -9.87
C ALA A 164 -0.62 9.38 -10.61
N VAL A 165 -1.45 10.38 -10.33
CA VAL A 165 -1.42 11.66 -11.04
C VAL A 165 -0.47 12.68 -10.43
N LEU A 166 -0.04 12.51 -9.17
CA LEU A 166 1.00 13.38 -8.59
C LEU A 166 2.25 13.39 -9.48
N ASP A 167 2.82 14.56 -9.72
CA ASP A 167 3.99 14.77 -10.58
C ASP A 167 3.83 14.27 -12.04
N ASN A 168 2.59 14.07 -12.51
CA ASN A 168 2.30 13.60 -13.86
C ASN A 168 1.26 14.48 -14.58
N PRO A 169 1.63 15.72 -14.95
CA PRO A 169 0.68 16.76 -15.38
C PRO A 169 -0.12 16.42 -16.65
N GLY A 170 0.31 15.44 -17.44
CA GLY A 170 -0.41 15.03 -18.66
C GLY A 170 -1.39 13.87 -18.44
N LEU A 171 -1.47 13.29 -17.25
CA LEU A 171 -2.23 12.09 -16.98
C LEU A 171 -3.64 12.41 -16.43
N ILE A 172 -4.63 11.66 -16.90
CA ILE A 172 -5.97 11.60 -16.28
C ILE A 172 -6.18 10.18 -15.73
N ALA A 173 -6.42 10.08 -14.44
CA ALA A 173 -6.86 8.84 -13.80
C ALA A 173 -8.40 8.81 -13.78
N ALA A 174 -9.00 8.06 -14.70
CA ALA A 174 -10.42 7.81 -14.70
C ALA A 174 -10.73 6.74 -13.64
N THR A 175 -11.24 7.19 -12.51
CA THR A 175 -11.44 6.37 -11.33
C THR A 175 -12.92 6.08 -11.13
N VAL A 176 -13.33 4.85 -11.43
CA VAL A 176 -14.70 4.41 -11.15
C VAL A 176 -14.81 4.04 -9.69
N VAL A 177 -15.74 4.68 -9.00
CA VAL A 177 -16.04 4.45 -7.58
C VAL A 177 -17.37 3.73 -7.45
N GLY A 178 -17.39 2.62 -6.71
CA GLY A 178 -18.64 1.93 -6.38
C GLY A 178 -19.43 2.71 -5.32
N ASP A 179 -20.76 2.72 -5.45
CA ASP A 179 -21.62 3.35 -4.45
C ASP A 179 -21.53 2.66 -3.08
N GLY A 180 -21.37 1.35 -3.04
CA GLY A 180 -21.06 0.63 -1.80
C GLY A 180 -19.65 0.90 -1.28
N GLU A 181 -18.68 1.05 -2.17
CA GLU A 181 -17.31 1.46 -1.83
C GLU A 181 -17.29 2.84 -1.16
N SER A 182 -18.17 3.76 -1.59
CA SER A 182 -18.30 5.10 -1.03
C SER A 182 -18.66 5.14 0.46
N GLU A 183 -19.16 4.03 1.01
CA GLU A 183 -19.51 3.90 2.43
C GLU A 183 -18.33 3.49 3.32
N THR A 184 -17.19 3.09 2.72
CA THR A 184 -16.00 2.71 3.48
C THR A 184 -15.32 3.94 4.08
N GLY A 185 -14.70 3.80 5.27
CA GLY A 185 -13.97 4.89 5.91
C GLY A 185 -12.87 5.47 5.02
N PRO A 186 -12.02 4.65 4.37
CA PRO A 186 -11.00 5.14 3.48
C PRO A 186 -11.55 5.98 2.33
N LEU A 187 -12.62 5.53 1.65
CA LEU A 187 -13.17 6.31 0.53
C LEU A 187 -13.86 7.59 0.97
N ALA A 188 -14.57 7.56 2.10
CA ALA A 188 -15.21 8.75 2.64
C ALA A 188 -14.20 9.90 2.87
N THR A 189 -12.98 9.56 3.29
CA THR A 189 -11.87 10.50 3.43
C THR A 189 -11.26 10.87 2.07
N SER A 190 -11.20 9.93 1.14
CA SER A 190 -10.55 10.08 -0.17
C SER A 190 -11.15 11.19 -1.04
N TRP A 191 -12.41 11.55 -0.84
CA TRP A 191 -13.00 12.69 -1.54
C TRP A 191 -12.27 14.01 -1.29
N GLN A 192 -11.39 14.09 -0.27
CA GLN A 192 -10.58 15.26 0.05
C GLN A 192 -9.30 15.38 -0.79
N VAL A 193 -8.95 14.41 -1.65
CA VAL A 193 -7.69 14.44 -2.43
C VAL A 193 -7.53 15.68 -3.31
N ASN A 194 -8.65 16.29 -3.73
CA ASN A 194 -8.64 17.51 -4.53
C ASN A 194 -8.00 18.72 -3.82
N LYS A 195 -7.77 18.63 -2.49
CA LYS A 195 -7.04 19.63 -1.69
C LYS A 195 -5.53 19.50 -1.79
N PHE A 196 -5.03 18.44 -2.48
CA PHE A 196 -3.60 18.10 -2.57
C PHE A 196 -3.11 17.96 -4.02
N ILE A 197 -3.96 18.16 -5.02
CA ILE A 197 -3.61 18.04 -6.44
C ILE A 197 -3.45 19.42 -7.07
N ASN A 198 -2.21 19.74 -7.47
CA ASN A 198 -1.87 21.00 -8.10
C ASN A 198 -2.21 20.98 -9.61
N PRO A 199 -2.99 21.95 -10.14
CA PRO A 199 -3.45 21.94 -11.52
C PRO A 199 -2.32 22.14 -12.56
N ILE A 200 -1.14 22.58 -12.14
CA ILE A 200 0.01 22.81 -13.03
C ILE A 200 0.96 21.61 -13.01
N SER A 201 1.38 21.16 -11.81
CA SER A 201 2.43 20.16 -11.64
C SER A 201 1.92 18.71 -11.63
N ASP A 202 0.65 18.50 -11.29
CA ASP A 202 0.06 17.20 -11.17
C ASP A 202 -0.91 16.90 -12.33
N GLY A 203 -1.34 15.66 -12.48
CA GLY A 203 -2.40 15.26 -13.41
C GLY A 203 -3.80 15.56 -12.85
N THR A 204 -4.78 14.79 -13.29
CA THR A 204 -6.18 14.98 -12.89
C THR A 204 -6.77 13.64 -12.47
N VAL A 205 -7.37 13.57 -11.30
CA VAL A 205 -8.28 12.48 -10.94
C VAL A 205 -9.66 12.86 -11.48
N LEU A 206 -10.25 11.93 -12.25
CA LEU A 206 -11.65 12.03 -12.71
C LEU A 206 -12.47 10.96 -12.00
N PRO A 207 -13.11 11.27 -10.86
CA PRO A 207 -14.00 10.33 -10.20
C PRO A 207 -15.28 10.13 -11.03
N ILE A 208 -15.70 8.87 -11.16
CA ILE A 208 -16.97 8.48 -11.79
C ILE A 208 -17.68 7.57 -10.79
N LEU A 209 -18.64 8.10 -10.05
CA LEU A 209 -19.45 7.35 -9.11
C LEU A 209 -20.42 6.45 -9.87
N ASN A 210 -20.20 5.13 -9.83
CA ASN A 210 -21.12 4.14 -10.41
C ASN A 210 -22.24 3.81 -9.41
N LEU A 211 -23.29 4.63 -9.44
CA LEU A 211 -24.40 4.61 -8.48
C LEU A 211 -25.48 3.65 -8.97
N ASN A 212 -25.30 2.35 -8.69
CA ASN A 212 -26.23 1.30 -9.13
C ASN A 212 -27.31 0.94 -8.10
N GLY A 213 -27.23 1.45 -6.89
CA GLY A 213 -28.29 1.40 -5.89
C GLY A 213 -28.19 0.30 -4.84
N PHE A 214 -27.33 -0.72 -5.02
CA PHE A 214 -27.29 -1.87 -4.12
C PHE A 214 -25.87 -2.41 -3.88
N LYS A 215 -25.64 -2.87 -2.67
CA LYS A 215 -24.51 -3.71 -2.25
C LYS A 215 -24.81 -5.20 -2.51
N ILE A 216 -24.28 -6.09 -1.69
CA ILE A 216 -24.50 -7.54 -1.79
C ILE A 216 -25.97 -7.90 -1.54
N SER A 217 -26.59 -7.28 -0.53
CA SER A 217 -27.96 -7.59 -0.09
C SER A 217 -28.78 -6.35 0.32
N ASN A 218 -28.15 -5.20 0.44
CA ASN A 218 -28.78 -3.96 0.92
C ASN A 218 -28.63 -2.82 -0.07
N PRO A 219 -29.52 -1.82 -0.02
CA PRO A 219 -29.32 -0.56 -0.76
C PRO A 219 -28.08 0.17 -0.25
N THR A 220 -27.49 0.98 -1.11
CA THR A 220 -26.43 1.91 -0.73
C THR A 220 -27.02 3.22 -0.18
N VAL A 221 -26.31 3.90 0.71
CA VAL A 221 -26.77 5.16 1.32
C VAL A 221 -26.96 6.21 0.23
N LEU A 222 -25.92 6.49 -0.56
CA LEU A 222 -25.96 7.51 -1.61
C LEU A 222 -27.06 7.29 -2.65
N SER A 223 -27.48 6.05 -2.88
CA SER A 223 -28.57 5.76 -3.83
C SER A 223 -29.95 6.17 -3.32
N ARG A 224 -30.07 6.48 -2.04
CA ARG A 224 -31.33 6.92 -1.41
C ARG A 224 -31.37 8.43 -1.18
N GLU A 225 -30.28 9.12 -1.51
CA GLU A 225 -30.21 10.56 -1.58
C GLU A 225 -30.85 11.07 -2.89
N SER A 226 -31.49 12.23 -2.82
CA SER A 226 -32.01 12.91 -4.00
C SER A 226 -30.89 13.47 -4.87
N HIS A 227 -31.21 13.86 -6.10
CA HIS A 227 -30.25 14.51 -6.98
C HIS A 227 -29.66 15.78 -6.33
N GLU A 228 -30.50 16.61 -5.72
CA GLU A 228 -30.10 17.86 -5.04
C GLU A 228 -29.18 17.58 -3.85
N GLU A 229 -29.48 16.58 -3.01
CA GLU A 229 -28.63 16.21 -1.87
C GLU A 229 -27.26 15.71 -2.33
N LEU A 230 -27.19 14.89 -3.38
CA LEU A 230 -25.91 14.44 -3.95
C LEU A 230 -25.10 15.60 -4.55
N GLU A 231 -25.78 16.53 -5.25
CA GLU A 231 -25.14 17.72 -5.80
C GLU A 231 -24.52 18.57 -4.69
N ASP A 232 -25.27 18.84 -3.62
CA ASP A 232 -24.80 19.60 -2.46
C ASP A 232 -23.67 18.88 -1.72
N TYR A 233 -23.76 17.56 -1.57
CA TYR A 233 -22.74 16.73 -0.93
C TYR A 233 -21.39 16.85 -1.65
N PHE A 234 -21.36 16.62 -2.95
CA PHE A 234 -20.12 16.67 -3.70
C PHE A 234 -19.57 18.08 -3.89
N LYS A 235 -20.45 19.09 -4.04
CA LYS A 235 -20.05 20.51 -4.05
C LYS A 235 -19.43 20.92 -2.72
N GLY A 236 -19.96 20.47 -1.59
CA GLY A 236 -19.39 20.69 -0.27
C GLY A 236 -18.01 20.09 -0.10
N LEU A 237 -17.72 18.98 -0.76
CA LEU A 237 -16.41 18.35 -0.80
C LEU A 237 -15.44 19.02 -1.80
N GLY A 238 -15.90 19.99 -2.60
CA GLY A 238 -15.06 20.73 -3.54
C GLY A 238 -15.01 20.15 -4.97
N TRP A 239 -15.94 19.28 -5.31
CA TRP A 239 -16.12 18.73 -6.66
C TRP A 239 -17.23 19.49 -7.40
N ASP A 240 -17.24 19.36 -8.74
CA ASP A 240 -18.34 19.81 -9.60
C ASP A 240 -19.02 18.58 -10.23
N PRO A 241 -20.15 18.10 -9.67
CA PRO A 241 -20.77 16.88 -10.12
C PRO A 241 -21.62 17.05 -11.38
N HIS A 242 -21.37 16.23 -12.41
CA HIS A 242 -22.16 16.06 -13.62
C HIS A 242 -22.96 14.77 -13.54
N PHE A 243 -24.24 14.84 -13.84
CA PHE A 243 -25.15 13.71 -13.67
C PHE A 243 -25.48 13.04 -15.01
N VAL A 244 -25.35 11.72 -15.05
CA VAL A 244 -25.74 10.84 -16.14
C VAL A 244 -26.65 9.78 -15.56
N GLU A 245 -27.97 9.96 -15.67
CA GLU A 245 -28.98 9.17 -14.97
C GLU A 245 -30.04 8.63 -15.92
N GLY A 246 -30.34 7.35 -15.87
CA GLY A 246 -31.39 6.74 -16.68
C GLY A 246 -31.31 5.24 -16.81
N THR A 247 -32.14 4.69 -17.69
CA THR A 247 -32.25 3.24 -17.93
C THR A 247 -32.25 2.87 -19.42
N ASP A 248 -32.66 3.82 -20.30
CA ASP A 248 -32.66 3.57 -21.74
C ASP A 248 -31.25 3.75 -22.33
N PRO A 249 -30.66 2.72 -22.96
CA PRO A 249 -29.30 2.82 -23.48
C PRO A 249 -29.06 3.95 -24.47
N ALA A 250 -29.98 4.17 -25.42
CA ALA A 250 -29.79 5.15 -26.47
C ALA A 250 -29.76 6.60 -25.90
N GLU A 251 -30.64 6.91 -24.96
CA GLU A 251 -30.65 8.19 -24.27
C GLU A 251 -29.41 8.34 -23.35
N MET A 252 -29.01 7.26 -22.67
CA MET A 252 -27.83 7.27 -21.80
C MET A 252 -26.54 7.53 -22.59
N HIS A 253 -26.43 6.95 -23.81
CA HIS A 253 -25.26 7.23 -24.69
C HIS A 253 -25.20 8.72 -25.07
N LYS A 254 -26.32 9.35 -25.41
CA LYS A 254 -26.38 10.79 -25.73
C LYS A 254 -26.01 11.65 -24.52
N LEU A 255 -26.58 11.32 -23.36
CA LEU A 255 -26.35 12.06 -22.12
C LEU A 255 -24.88 11.94 -21.68
N MET A 256 -24.35 10.73 -21.66
CA MET A 256 -22.94 10.51 -21.30
C MET A 256 -21.99 11.19 -22.29
N ALA A 257 -22.29 11.16 -23.58
CA ALA A 257 -21.48 11.84 -24.56
C ALA A 257 -21.44 13.34 -24.31
N ALA A 258 -22.59 13.95 -24.01
CA ALA A 258 -22.68 15.39 -23.74
C ALA A 258 -22.00 15.79 -22.42
N GLU A 259 -22.25 15.06 -21.33
CA GLU A 259 -21.71 15.43 -20.01
C GLU A 259 -20.20 15.12 -19.92
N LEU A 260 -19.73 13.98 -20.44
CA LEU A 260 -18.30 13.68 -20.43
C LEU A 260 -17.50 14.65 -21.31
N ASP A 261 -18.05 15.10 -22.41
CA ASP A 261 -17.42 16.16 -23.22
C ASP A 261 -17.25 17.45 -22.44
N LYS A 262 -18.29 17.90 -21.71
CA LYS A 262 -18.19 19.07 -20.80
C LYS A 262 -17.11 18.87 -19.77
N VAL A 263 -17.11 17.73 -19.07
CA VAL A 263 -16.12 17.38 -18.04
C VAL A 263 -14.70 17.47 -18.59
N ILE A 264 -14.43 16.92 -19.77
CA ILE A 264 -13.09 16.98 -20.39
C ILE A 264 -12.72 18.41 -20.79
N GLU A 265 -13.68 19.18 -21.33
CA GLU A 265 -13.45 20.57 -21.70
C GLU A 265 -13.21 21.46 -20.46
N GLU A 266 -13.87 21.17 -19.34
CA GLU A 266 -13.64 21.84 -18.05
C GLU A 266 -12.26 21.49 -17.47
N ILE A 267 -11.87 20.22 -17.43
CA ILE A 267 -10.52 19.81 -17.01
C ILE A 267 -9.46 20.56 -17.84
N HIS A 268 -9.66 20.63 -19.15
CA HIS A 268 -8.76 21.33 -20.02
C HIS A 268 -8.72 22.84 -19.74
N ALA A 269 -9.89 23.47 -19.55
CA ALA A 269 -9.97 24.90 -19.23
C ALA A 269 -9.29 25.24 -17.89
N ILE A 270 -9.51 24.42 -16.87
CA ILE A 270 -8.85 24.55 -15.55
C ILE A 270 -7.33 24.51 -15.71
N ARG A 271 -6.81 23.47 -16.37
CA ARG A 271 -5.36 23.29 -16.53
C ARG A 271 -4.73 24.38 -17.40
N LYS A 272 -5.42 24.76 -18.48
CA LYS A 272 -4.98 25.86 -19.35
C LYS A 272 -4.93 27.17 -18.61
N ASN A 273 -5.99 27.51 -17.86
CA ASN A 273 -6.03 28.75 -17.04
C ASN A 273 -4.90 28.75 -16.00
N ALA A 274 -4.74 27.64 -15.28
CA ALA A 274 -3.67 27.49 -14.28
C ALA A 274 -2.28 27.74 -14.89
N LYS A 275 -2.00 27.12 -16.03
CA LYS A 275 -0.71 27.25 -16.71
C LYS A 275 -0.48 28.64 -17.30
N ASP A 276 -1.46 29.18 -18.02
CA ASP A 276 -1.34 30.47 -18.72
C ASP A 276 -1.18 31.63 -17.72
N ASN A 277 -1.83 31.55 -16.56
CA ASN A 277 -1.80 32.59 -15.54
C ASN A 277 -0.88 32.29 -14.36
N ASN A 278 -0.19 31.15 -14.37
CA ASN A 278 0.55 30.60 -13.23
C ASN A 278 -0.32 30.61 -11.94
N ASP A 279 -1.58 30.19 -12.11
CA ASP A 279 -2.57 30.13 -11.05
C ASP A 279 -2.57 28.73 -10.42
N GLU A 280 -2.04 28.65 -9.22
CA GLU A 280 -1.96 27.40 -8.43
C GLU A 280 -3.09 27.30 -7.40
N SER A 281 -4.13 28.13 -7.50
CA SER A 281 -5.30 28.00 -6.64
C SER A 281 -6.05 26.68 -6.89
N ARG A 282 -6.66 26.15 -5.84
CA ARG A 282 -7.47 24.93 -5.93
C ARG A 282 -8.68 25.14 -6.86
N PRO A 283 -8.78 24.40 -7.97
CA PRO A 283 -9.96 24.43 -8.80
C PRO A 283 -11.09 23.59 -8.21
N LYS A 284 -12.30 23.79 -8.70
CA LYS A 284 -13.37 22.82 -8.56
C LYS A 284 -13.23 21.81 -9.69
N TRP A 285 -12.69 20.63 -9.36
CA TRP A 285 -12.53 19.57 -10.35
C TRP A 285 -13.88 18.92 -10.66
N PRO A 286 -14.20 18.67 -11.93
CA PRO A 286 -15.42 17.96 -12.28
C PRO A 286 -15.35 16.47 -11.91
N MET A 287 -16.52 15.88 -11.68
CA MET A 287 -16.72 14.46 -11.49
C MET A 287 -18.05 14.02 -12.16
N ILE A 288 -18.23 12.72 -12.36
CA ILE A 288 -19.48 12.17 -12.90
C ILE A 288 -20.21 11.35 -11.84
N VAL A 289 -21.50 11.59 -11.70
CA VAL A 289 -22.44 10.70 -11.00
C VAL A 289 -23.20 9.91 -12.06
N PHE A 290 -22.81 8.65 -12.25
CA PHE A 290 -23.44 7.76 -13.21
C PHE A 290 -24.46 6.85 -12.50
N ARG A 291 -25.75 7.10 -12.70
CA ARG A 291 -26.84 6.36 -12.08
C ARG A 291 -27.56 5.48 -13.10
N ALA A 292 -27.35 4.16 -13.00
CA ALA A 292 -28.02 3.16 -13.82
C ALA A 292 -28.39 1.94 -12.95
N PRO A 293 -29.35 1.10 -13.35
CA PRO A 293 -29.79 -0.03 -12.53
C PRO A 293 -28.66 -1.05 -12.31
N LYS A 294 -28.57 -1.60 -11.11
CA LYS A 294 -27.68 -2.73 -10.85
C LYS A 294 -28.02 -3.91 -11.76
N GLY A 295 -26.99 -4.48 -12.40
CA GLY A 295 -27.20 -5.56 -13.37
C GLY A 295 -27.85 -5.12 -14.67
N TRP A 296 -27.71 -3.86 -15.06
CA TRP A 296 -28.24 -3.27 -16.28
C TRP A 296 -27.99 -4.15 -17.52
N THR A 297 -28.96 -4.27 -18.40
CA THR A 297 -29.00 -5.16 -19.58
C THR A 297 -28.95 -6.66 -19.28
N GLY A 298 -29.01 -7.03 -18.01
CA GLY A 298 -29.13 -8.42 -17.58
C GLY A 298 -30.58 -8.92 -17.58
N PRO A 299 -30.82 -10.12 -17.05
CA PRO A 299 -32.16 -10.65 -16.85
C PRO A 299 -32.99 -9.71 -15.99
N LYS A 300 -34.22 -9.42 -16.44
CA LYS A 300 -35.11 -8.51 -15.70
C LYS A 300 -35.68 -9.17 -14.44
N THR A 301 -36.03 -10.44 -14.53
CA THR A 301 -36.64 -11.20 -13.44
C THR A 301 -36.16 -12.65 -13.43
N TRP A 302 -36.19 -13.28 -12.24
CA TRP A 302 -35.99 -14.70 -12.03
C TRP A 302 -37.04 -15.22 -11.03
N ASP A 303 -37.78 -16.28 -11.38
CA ASP A 303 -38.86 -16.85 -10.56
C ASP A 303 -39.84 -15.80 -10.00
N GLY A 304 -40.18 -14.82 -10.84
CA GLY A 304 -41.08 -13.73 -10.47
C GLY A 304 -40.48 -12.60 -9.67
N GLU A 305 -39.19 -12.73 -9.21
CA GLU A 305 -38.47 -11.73 -8.46
C GLU A 305 -37.63 -10.85 -9.39
N PRO A 306 -37.49 -9.54 -9.09
CA PRO A 306 -36.63 -8.64 -9.86
C PRO A 306 -35.14 -8.96 -9.67
N ILE A 307 -34.41 -9.03 -10.78
CA ILE A 307 -32.94 -9.15 -10.83
C ILE A 307 -32.34 -7.81 -11.15
N GLU A 308 -32.54 -7.30 -12.38
CA GLU A 308 -32.08 -5.97 -12.73
C GLU A 308 -32.68 -4.90 -11.79
N GLY A 309 -31.89 -3.97 -11.32
CA GLY A 309 -32.31 -2.93 -10.37
C GLY A 309 -32.51 -3.44 -8.94
N SER A 310 -32.00 -4.62 -8.62
CA SER A 310 -32.04 -5.16 -7.26
C SER A 310 -30.69 -5.77 -6.83
N PHE A 311 -30.56 -6.05 -5.54
CA PHE A 311 -29.37 -6.73 -5.00
C PHE A 311 -29.15 -8.12 -5.60
N ARG A 312 -30.20 -8.79 -6.12
CA ARG A 312 -30.11 -10.14 -6.72
C ARG A 312 -29.22 -10.18 -7.96
N ALA A 313 -28.99 -9.04 -8.62
CA ALA A 313 -28.04 -8.93 -9.71
C ALA A 313 -26.56 -8.94 -9.27
N HIS A 314 -26.26 -8.94 -7.97
CA HIS A 314 -24.89 -8.75 -7.48
C HIS A 314 -23.92 -9.80 -8.01
N GLN A 315 -24.28 -11.07 -7.93
CA GLN A 315 -23.44 -12.20 -8.37
C GLN A 315 -23.92 -12.77 -9.73
N ILE A 316 -24.05 -14.07 -9.80
CA ILE A 316 -24.55 -14.81 -10.98
C ILE A 316 -26.07 -14.71 -11.05
N PRO A 317 -26.66 -14.04 -12.05
CA PRO A 317 -28.10 -13.76 -12.07
C PRO A 317 -28.96 -14.95 -12.53
N ILE A 318 -28.41 -15.88 -13.31
CA ILE A 318 -29.09 -17.07 -13.76
C ILE A 318 -28.38 -18.30 -13.19
N PRO A 319 -29.05 -19.16 -12.39
CA PRO A 319 -28.41 -20.33 -11.79
C PRO A 319 -28.35 -21.50 -12.83
N VAL A 320 -27.45 -21.37 -13.79
CA VAL A 320 -27.12 -22.37 -14.80
C VAL A 320 -25.67 -22.77 -14.65
N ASP A 321 -25.44 -24.08 -14.53
CA ASP A 321 -24.10 -24.66 -14.55
C ASP A 321 -24.15 -25.98 -15.38
N ARG A 322 -23.00 -26.64 -15.53
CA ARG A 322 -22.89 -27.88 -16.30
C ARG A 322 -23.85 -28.97 -15.82
N ASN A 323 -24.18 -29.03 -14.55
CA ASN A 323 -25.02 -30.05 -13.95
C ASN A 323 -26.50 -29.64 -13.88
N HIS A 324 -26.78 -28.35 -14.05
CA HIS A 324 -28.11 -27.76 -13.96
C HIS A 324 -28.37 -26.91 -15.21
N MET A 325 -28.84 -27.59 -16.29
CA MET A 325 -29.06 -27.01 -17.61
C MET A 325 -30.53 -26.67 -17.91
N GLU A 326 -31.43 -26.88 -16.97
CA GLU A 326 -32.88 -26.66 -17.14
C GLU A 326 -33.25 -25.23 -17.51
N HIS A 327 -32.36 -24.26 -17.29
CA HIS A 327 -32.57 -22.85 -17.64
C HIS A 327 -31.53 -22.32 -18.66
N ALA A 328 -30.85 -23.21 -19.37
CA ALA A 328 -29.87 -22.84 -20.37
C ALA A 328 -30.46 -21.99 -21.51
N ASP A 329 -31.74 -22.17 -21.84
CA ASP A 329 -32.47 -21.35 -22.79
C ASP A 329 -32.52 -19.86 -22.37
N LYS A 330 -32.65 -19.57 -21.07
CA LYS A 330 -32.64 -18.20 -20.53
C LYS A 330 -31.27 -17.59 -20.61
N LEU A 331 -30.19 -18.34 -20.26
CA LEU A 331 -28.82 -17.90 -20.42
C LEU A 331 -28.51 -17.62 -21.90
N GLU A 332 -28.92 -18.53 -22.80
CA GLU A 332 -28.70 -18.35 -24.23
C GLU A 332 -29.47 -17.14 -24.76
N ALA A 333 -30.71 -16.93 -24.31
CA ALA A 333 -31.51 -15.76 -24.69
C ALA A 333 -30.87 -14.46 -24.20
N TRP A 334 -30.30 -14.42 -22.98
CA TRP A 334 -29.57 -13.28 -22.47
C TRP A 334 -28.32 -12.98 -23.29
N LEU A 335 -27.46 -13.96 -23.53
CA LEU A 335 -26.29 -13.82 -24.37
C LEU A 335 -26.64 -13.34 -25.78
N LYS A 336 -27.66 -13.90 -26.40
CA LYS A 336 -28.18 -13.51 -27.74
C LYS A 336 -28.79 -12.09 -27.76
N SER A 337 -29.23 -11.56 -26.63
CA SER A 337 -29.71 -10.17 -26.56
C SER A 337 -28.69 -9.14 -26.93
N TYR A 338 -27.38 -9.46 -26.76
CA TYR A 338 -26.28 -8.62 -27.18
C TYR A 338 -25.96 -8.72 -28.67
N LYS A 339 -26.60 -9.69 -29.40
CA LYS A 339 -26.46 -9.91 -30.84
C LYS A 339 -24.99 -10.09 -31.29
N PRO A 340 -24.29 -11.11 -30.79
CA PRO A 340 -22.86 -11.33 -31.09
C PRO A 340 -22.55 -11.43 -32.58
N GLU A 341 -23.53 -11.88 -33.41
CA GLU A 341 -23.40 -11.93 -34.88
C GLU A 341 -23.30 -10.55 -35.54
N GLU A 342 -23.79 -9.50 -34.87
CA GLU A 342 -23.62 -8.12 -35.34
C GLU A 342 -22.23 -7.57 -34.94
N LEU A 343 -21.61 -8.10 -33.86
CA LEU A 343 -20.43 -7.58 -33.24
C LEU A 343 -19.13 -8.23 -33.72
N PHE A 344 -19.15 -9.54 -33.89
CA PHE A 344 -18.01 -10.34 -34.29
C PHE A 344 -18.20 -10.95 -35.68
N ASP A 345 -17.09 -11.10 -36.41
CA ASP A 345 -17.07 -11.78 -37.70
C ASP A 345 -17.16 -13.31 -37.54
N GLU A 346 -17.12 -14.03 -38.66
CA GLU A 346 -17.15 -15.51 -38.67
C GLU A 346 -15.97 -16.17 -37.94
N ASN A 347 -14.84 -15.47 -37.79
CA ASN A 347 -13.66 -15.93 -37.06
C ASN A 347 -13.71 -15.62 -35.57
N GLY A 348 -14.61 -14.75 -35.12
CA GLY A 348 -14.73 -14.29 -33.74
C GLY A 348 -13.90 -13.03 -33.45
N THR A 349 -13.44 -12.36 -34.49
CA THR A 349 -12.75 -11.08 -34.39
C THR A 349 -13.78 -9.96 -34.30
N LEU A 350 -13.55 -8.96 -33.46
CA LEU A 350 -14.37 -7.75 -33.40
C LEU A 350 -14.39 -7.07 -34.76
N LYS A 351 -15.58 -6.72 -35.25
CA LYS A 351 -15.70 -6.11 -36.59
C LYS A 351 -14.91 -4.81 -36.69
N PRO A 352 -14.28 -4.52 -37.84
CA PRO A 352 -13.36 -3.38 -38.00
C PRO A 352 -13.99 -2.02 -37.65
N GLU A 353 -15.27 -1.83 -38.00
CA GLU A 353 -16.00 -0.60 -37.71
C GLU A 353 -16.19 -0.37 -36.18
N ILE A 354 -16.32 -1.43 -35.39
CA ILE A 354 -16.40 -1.36 -33.93
C ILE A 354 -14.98 -1.23 -33.35
N ALA A 355 -14.02 -2.00 -33.86
CA ALA A 355 -12.63 -1.93 -33.44
C ALA A 355 -12.00 -0.54 -33.65
N SER A 356 -12.51 0.25 -34.61
CA SER A 356 -12.06 1.64 -34.83
C SER A 356 -12.36 2.59 -33.67
N LEU A 357 -13.21 2.20 -32.71
CA LEU A 357 -13.48 2.98 -31.48
C LEU A 357 -12.39 2.82 -30.43
N VAL A 358 -11.56 1.81 -30.56
CA VAL A 358 -10.46 1.56 -29.63
C VAL A 358 -9.34 2.56 -29.91
N PRO A 359 -8.83 3.27 -28.91
CA PRO A 359 -7.64 4.11 -29.06
C PRO A 359 -6.43 3.27 -29.52
N THR A 360 -5.44 3.90 -30.11
CA THR A 360 -4.27 3.21 -30.68
C THR A 360 -3.03 3.32 -29.79
N GLY A 361 -2.18 2.28 -29.81
CA GLY A 361 -0.91 2.27 -29.08
C GLY A 361 -1.09 2.51 -27.58
N ASP A 362 -0.25 3.35 -27.01
CA ASP A 362 -0.25 3.68 -25.57
C ASP A 362 -1.44 4.56 -25.14
N ALA A 363 -2.27 5.03 -26.07
CA ALA A 363 -3.51 5.73 -25.73
C ALA A 363 -4.62 4.77 -25.29
N ARG A 364 -4.50 3.46 -25.53
CA ARG A 364 -5.38 2.44 -24.93
C ARG A 364 -5.17 2.46 -23.41
N MET A 365 -6.24 2.52 -22.66
CA MET A 365 -6.14 2.61 -21.18
C MET A 365 -5.40 1.42 -20.58
N ALA A 366 -5.62 0.20 -21.11
CA ALA A 366 -4.94 -1.00 -20.64
C ALA A 366 -3.45 -1.08 -21.05
N ALA A 367 -3.06 -0.40 -22.14
CA ALA A 367 -1.67 -0.33 -22.60
C ALA A 367 -0.92 0.90 -22.11
N ASN A 368 -1.56 1.78 -21.35
CA ASN A 368 -0.92 3.01 -20.87
C ASN A 368 0.32 2.65 -20.03
N PRO A 369 1.51 3.22 -20.36
CA PRO A 369 2.76 2.88 -19.68
C PRO A 369 2.71 3.06 -18.17
N VAL A 370 1.90 3.98 -17.65
CA VAL A 370 1.75 4.22 -16.20
C VAL A 370 1.23 2.97 -15.47
N THR A 371 0.48 2.11 -16.14
CA THR A 371 -0.05 0.88 -15.56
C THR A 371 0.99 -0.24 -15.40
N ASN A 372 2.21 -0.03 -15.91
CA ASN A 372 3.38 -0.87 -15.66
C ASN A 372 4.55 0.01 -15.20
N GLY A 373 4.32 0.73 -14.10
CA GLY A 373 5.16 1.82 -13.61
C GLY A 373 6.61 1.44 -13.34
N GLY A 374 6.90 0.18 -13.02
CA GLY A 374 8.27 -0.29 -12.87
C GLY A 374 9.14 -0.03 -14.10
N LYS A 375 8.54 -0.01 -15.30
CA LYS A 375 9.24 0.36 -16.55
C LYS A 375 9.53 1.86 -16.66
N LEU A 376 8.85 2.70 -15.89
CA LEU A 376 9.00 4.16 -15.88
C LEU A 376 9.94 4.64 -14.77
N THR A 377 10.34 3.73 -13.88
CA THR A 377 11.16 4.06 -12.72
C THR A 377 12.48 4.69 -13.13
N LYS A 378 12.77 5.85 -12.54
CA LYS A 378 14.07 6.51 -12.60
C LYS A 378 14.72 6.39 -11.24
N ASP A 379 15.92 5.82 -11.17
CA ASP A 379 16.63 5.64 -9.91
C ASP A 379 16.77 6.96 -9.15
N LEU A 380 16.70 6.88 -7.83
CA LEU A 380 16.92 8.03 -6.96
C LEU A 380 18.38 8.46 -6.99
N ILE A 381 18.59 9.78 -6.92
CA ILE A 381 19.88 10.36 -6.59
C ILE A 381 19.92 10.47 -5.06
N THR A 382 20.67 9.59 -4.41
CA THR A 382 20.75 9.57 -2.95
C THR A 382 21.93 10.40 -2.43
N PRO A 383 21.77 11.08 -1.28
CA PRO A 383 22.91 11.71 -0.60
C PRO A 383 23.90 10.65 -0.12
N ASN A 384 25.15 11.03 0.09
CA ASN A 384 26.12 10.14 0.72
C ASN A 384 25.81 10.01 2.22
N VAL A 385 25.54 8.81 2.71
CA VAL A 385 25.20 8.56 4.12
C VAL A 385 26.30 9.01 5.10
N ASP A 386 27.58 9.03 4.66
CA ASP A 386 28.70 9.48 5.49
C ASP A 386 28.61 10.96 5.89
N ASP A 387 27.90 11.77 5.08
CA ASP A 387 27.74 13.21 5.36
C ASP A 387 26.78 13.48 6.55
N TYR A 388 26.05 12.47 6.98
CA TYR A 388 25.10 12.52 8.12
C TYR A 388 25.59 11.74 9.33
N ALA A 389 26.79 11.17 9.26
CA ALA A 389 27.33 10.34 10.32
C ALA A 389 27.52 11.12 11.63
N LEU A 390 26.90 10.65 12.70
CA LEU A 390 27.28 11.05 14.04
C LEU A 390 28.64 10.43 14.39
N ASP A 391 29.55 11.22 15.05
CA ASP A 391 30.86 10.71 15.47
C ASP A 391 30.71 9.84 16.72
N ASN A 392 30.52 8.55 16.49
CA ASN A 392 30.35 7.53 17.53
C ASN A 392 31.60 6.67 17.78
N LYS A 393 32.80 7.21 17.47
CA LYS A 393 34.07 6.51 17.76
C LYS A 393 34.23 6.16 19.23
N GLU A 394 33.70 6.99 20.11
CA GLU A 394 33.56 6.71 21.52
C GLU A 394 32.12 6.31 21.82
N HIS A 395 31.82 5.04 21.63
CA HIS A 395 30.46 4.48 21.72
C HIS A 395 29.66 4.98 22.91
N GLY A 396 28.44 5.44 22.69
CA GLY A 396 27.53 5.95 23.74
C GLY A 396 27.86 7.33 24.29
N LYS A 397 28.87 8.06 23.78
CA LYS A 397 29.19 9.43 24.24
C LYS A 397 28.38 10.50 23.50
N ALA A 398 28.15 10.34 22.20
CA ALA A 398 27.29 11.23 21.47
C ALA A 398 25.84 10.99 21.87
N ASP A 399 25.07 12.04 22.04
CA ASP A 399 23.62 11.97 22.17
C ASP A 399 22.99 12.50 20.86
N GLY A 400 21.92 11.86 20.38
CA GLY A 400 21.21 12.25 19.14
C GLY A 400 19.81 11.68 19.08
N SER A 401 18.97 12.31 18.27
CA SER A 401 17.64 11.78 17.91
C SER A 401 17.71 11.17 16.52
N ASP A 402 17.42 9.89 16.41
CA ASP A 402 17.54 9.12 15.18
C ASP A 402 16.70 9.76 14.06
N MET A 403 15.43 10.09 14.35
CA MET A 403 14.53 10.71 13.40
C MET A 403 14.92 12.13 13.01
N THR A 404 15.57 12.90 13.92
CA THR A 404 16.09 14.23 13.57
C THR A 404 17.22 14.14 12.55
N GLU A 405 18.11 13.17 12.69
CA GLU A 405 19.20 12.96 11.75
C GLU A 405 18.68 12.44 10.40
N LEU A 406 17.71 11.51 10.43
CA LEU A 406 17.02 11.04 9.21
C LEU A 406 16.31 12.19 8.48
N GLY A 407 15.71 13.13 9.21
CA GLY A 407 15.07 14.32 8.62
C GLY A 407 16.02 15.17 7.75
N LYS A 408 17.29 15.27 8.15
CA LYS A 408 18.34 15.95 7.35
C LYS A 408 18.64 15.19 6.06
N TYR A 409 18.74 13.87 6.13
CA TYR A 409 18.93 13.02 4.96
C TYR A 409 17.75 13.13 3.98
N ILE A 410 16.50 13.08 4.48
CA ILE A 410 15.28 13.23 3.67
C ILE A 410 15.23 14.61 3.02
N ARG A 411 15.61 15.69 3.71
CA ARG A 411 15.70 17.02 3.12
C ARG A 411 16.56 17.02 1.85
N ASP A 412 17.76 16.47 1.95
CA ASP A 412 18.71 16.51 0.84
C ASP A 412 18.32 15.51 -0.26
N LEU A 413 17.68 14.40 0.10
CA LEU A 413 17.07 13.47 -0.88
C LEU A 413 15.98 14.16 -1.70
N ILE A 414 15.09 14.92 -1.08
CA ILE A 414 14.07 15.74 -1.77
C ILE A 414 14.73 16.70 -2.74
N LYS A 415 15.72 17.43 -2.27
CA LYS A 415 16.46 18.42 -3.07
C LYS A 415 17.15 17.83 -4.29
N LEU A 416 17.85 16.72 -4.13
CA LEU A 416 18.55 16.03 -5.22
C LEU A 416 17.60 15.52 -6.31
N ASN A 417 16.37 15.19 -5.92
CA ASN A 417 15.37 14.63 -6.85
C ASN A 417 14.30 15.66 -7.29
N GLU A 418 14.47 16.93 -6.96
CA GLU A 418 13.52 17.98 -7.33
C GLU A 418 13.30 18.06 -8.85
N HIS A 419 14.34 17.93 -9.65
CA HIS A 419 14.24 17.95 -11.10
C HIS A 419 13.51 16.71 -11.66
N ASN A 420 13.77 15.55 -11.09
CA ASN A 420 13.16 14.29 -11.53
C ASN A 420 11.70 14.14 -11.09
N LYS A 421 11.27 14.86 -10.06
CA LYS A 421 9.92 14.79 -9.49
C LYS A 421 9.48 13.35 -9.17
N ASN A 422 10.39 12.54 -8.62
CA ASN A 422 10.18 11.10 -8.40
C ASN A 422 10.32 10.67 -6.93
N PHE A 423 10.25 11.64 -6.00
CA PHE A 423 10.29 11.37 -4.56
C PHE A 423 9.35 12.26 -3.78
N ARG A 424 8.55 11.68 -2.87
CA ARG A 424 7.64 12.38 -1.95
C ARG A 424 7.58 11.71 -0.59
N GLY A 425 7.10 12.46 0.44
CA GLY A 425 6.79 11.94 1.76
C GLY A 425 5.32 12.11 2.12
N TRP A 426 4.83 11.24 3.00
CA TRP A 426 3.48 11.27 3.55
C TRP A 426 3.49 11.10 5.06
N GLY A 427 2.53 11.73 5.73
CA GLY A 427 2.31 11.61 7.17
C GLY A 427 1.00 12.27 7.60
N PRO A 428 0.30 11.72 8.63
CA PRO A 428 -0.99 12.24 9.08
C PRO A 428 -0.82 13.37 10.11
N ASP A 429 -0.29 14.53 9.69
CA ASP A 429 0.10 15.67 10.55
C ASP A 429 1.21 15.34 11.59
N GLU A 430 2.01 14.32 11.30
CA GLU A 430 2.97 13.80 12.26
C GLU A 430 4.44 14.07 11.89
N THR A 431 4.72 14.68 10.75
CA THR A 431 6.10 14.92 10.30
C THR A 431 6.94 15.72 11.31
N LEU A 432 6.36 16.76 11.91
CA LEU A 432 7.06 17.55 12.94
C LEU A 432 7.16 16.81 14.27
N SER A 433 6.09 16.16 14.71
CA SER A 433 6.08 15.41 15.99
C SER A 433 6.99 14.18 15.92
N ASN A 434 7.18 13.60 14.75
CA ASN A 434 8.13 12.53 14.47
C ASN A 434 9.57 13.03 14.23
N LYS A 435 9.84 14.32 14.44
CA LYS A 435 11.17 14.92 14.33
C LYS A 435 11.78 14.95 12.91
N LEU A 436 10.97 14.80 11.88
CA LEU A 436 11.40 14.95 10.48
C LEU A 436 11.37 16.40 9.98
N GLY A 437 11.26 17.37 10.88
CA GLY A 437 11.08 18.79 10.55
C GLY A 437 12.18 19.40 9.66
N ALA A 438 13.39 18.86 9.65
CA ALA A 438 14.46 19.29 8.75
C ALA A 438 14.08 19.18 7.27
N ALA A 439 13.21 18.24 6.90
CA ALA A 439 12.68 18.11 5.53
C ALA A 439 12.01 19.41 5.05
N PHE A 440 11.37 20.16 5.94
CA PHE A 440 10.69 21.41 5.60
C PHE A 440 11.64 22.61 5.41
N GLU A 441 12.93 22.46 5.60
CA GLU A 441 13.90 23.51 5.24
C GLU A 441 13.98 23.69 3.71
N ASP A 442 13.75 22.62 2.94
CA ASP A 442 13.87 22.62 1.47
C ASP A 442 12.51 22.49 0.77
N THR A 443 11.47 22.01 1.46
CA THR A 443 10.12 21.85 0.92
C THR A 443 9.05 22.34 1.89
N LYS A 444 7.79 22.16 1.52
CA LYS A 444 6.61 22.47 2.35
C LYS A 444 5.62 21.30 2.29
N ARG A 445 4.58 21.37 3.12
CA ARG A 445 3.39 20.54 2.95
C ARG A 445 2.66 20.97 1.69
N GLN A 446 2.29 20.01 0.84
CA GLN A 446 1.43 20.30 -0.31
C GLN A 446 0.01 20.64 0.17
N TRP A 447 -0.46 21.84 -0.17
CA TRP A 447 -1.72 22.35 0.32
C TRP A 447 -2.34 23.29 -0.72
N MET A 448 -3.59 23.01 -1.12
CA MET A 448 -4.27 23.73 -2.21
C MET A 448 -5.45 24.57 -1.73
N GLU A 449 -5.82 24.52 -0.45
CA GLU A 449 -6.94 25.33 0.06
C GLU A 449 -6.60 26.83 0.01
N PRO A 450 -7.57 27.67 -0.42
CA PRO A 450 -7.31 29.09 -0.67
C PRO A 450 -7.30 29.95 0.61
N ILE A 451 -7.89 29.45 1.69
CA ILE A 451 -7.96 30.20 2.96
C ILE A 451 -6.69 29.91 3.74
N HIS A 452 -5.97 30.94 4.11
CA HIS A 452 -4.77 30.90 4.94
C HIS A 452 -4.96 31.80 6.15
N GLU A 453 -4.67 31.26 7.33
CA GLU A 453 -4.68 32.01 8.59
C GLU A 453 -3.26 32.43 8.98
N PRO A 454 -3.11 33.49 9.81
CA PRO A 454 -1.78 34.00 10.18
C PRO A 454 -0.82 33.01 10.83
N ASN A 455 -1.37 31.93 11.43
CA ASN A 455 -0.58 30.90 12.11
C ASN A 455 -0.38 29.65 11.26
N ASP A 456 -0.87 29.60 10.04
CA ASP A 456 -0.60 28.49 9.12
C ASP A 456 0.87 28.48 8.76
N ALA A 457 1.48 27.32 8.89
CA ALA A 457 2.90 27.18 8.70
C ALA A 457 3.25 26.05 7.72
N LEU A 458 4.31 26.30 6.95
CA LEU A 458 4.91 25.28 6.09
C LEU A 458 3.97 24.75 4.99
N LEU A 459 3.00 25.53 4.55
CA LEU A 459 2.06 25.15 3.49
C LEU A 459 2.50 25.77 2.14
N ALA A 460 2.36 25.02 1.05
CA ALA A 460 2.59 25.51 -0.31
C ALA A 460 1.90 24.61 -1.35
N PRO A 461 1.49 25.18 -2.50
CA PRO A 461 0.85 24.41 -3.58
C PRO A 461 1.74 23.33 -4.23
N LYS A 462 3.06 23.43 -4.11
CA LYS A 462 4.06 22.50 -4.69
C LYS A 462 4.94 21.81 -3.63
N GLY A 463 4.40 21.60 -2.45
CA GLY A 463 5.11 20.85 -1.42
C GLY A 463 5.44 19.41 -1.85
N ARG A 464 6.51 18.85 -1.28
CA ARG A 464 6.91 17.46 -1.54
C ARG A 464 6.46 16.50 -0.45
N ILE A 465 5.80 17.02 0.60
CA ILE A 465 5.27 16.22 1.71
C ILE A 465 3.76 16.47 1.80
N ILE A 466 2.98 15.41 1.84
CA ILE A 466 1.55 15.44 2.14
C ILE A 466 1.41 15.04 3.60
N ASP A 467 1.03 16.00 4.47
CA ASP A 467 1.09 15.85 5.93
C ASP A 467 -0.04 16.65 6.62
N SER A 468 -1.05 17.04 5.88
CA SER A 468 -2.09 17.94 6.40
C SER A 468 -3.44 17.24 6.61
N MET A 469 -3.49 15.94 6.39
CA MET A 469 -4.70 15.14 6.55
C MET A 469 -4.47 14.07 7.61
N LEU A 470 -5.24 14.08 8.70
CA LEU A 470 -5.21 13.05 9.74
C LEU A 470 -5.89 11.77 9.23
N SER A 471 -5.23 11.09 8.29
CA SER A 471 -5.74 9.86 7.70
C SER A 471 -4.59 9.01 7.15
N GLU A 472 -4.19 8.03 7.91
CA GLU A 472 -3.17 7.03 7.52
C GLU A 472 -3.59 6.29 6.25
N HIS A 473 -4.89 6.04 6.05
CA HIS A 473 -5.42 5.44 4.83
C HIS A 473 -5.13 6.30 3.59
N MET A 474 -5.32 7.63 3.72
CA MET A 474 -5.08 8.55 2.61
C MET A 474 -3.59 8.61 2.26
N ASP A 475 -2.74 8.65 3.26
CA ASP A 475 -1.30 8.76 3.09
C ASP A 475 -0.73 7.48 2.46
N GLU A 476 -1.07 6.32 3.01
CA GLU A 476 -0.60 5.04 2.51
C GLU A 476 -1.12 4.75 1.10
N GLY A 477 -2.43 4.93 0.82
CA GLY A 477 -3.02 4.65 -0.48
C GLY A 477 -2.48 5.54 -1.61
N MET A 478 -2.18 6.81 -1.33
CA MET A 478 -1.52 7.67 -2.31
C MET A 478 -0.06 7.25 -2.54
N LEU A 479 0.68 6.90 -1.49
CA LEU A 479 2.04 6.39 -1.61
C LEU A 479 2.08 5.09 -2.40
N GLU A 480 1.18 4.15 -2.11
CA GLU A 480 1.06 2.89 -2.85
C GLU A 480 0.97 3.14 -4.35
N ALA A 481 0.01 3.96 -4.79
CA ALA A 481 -0.15 4.26 -6.20
C ALA A 481 1.01 5.06 -6.80
N TYR A 482 1.65 5.92 -6.03
CA TYR A 482 2.84 6.64 -6.44
C TYR A 482 3.98 5.67 -6.76
N ASN A 483 4.17 4.64 -5.91
CA ASN A 483 5.15 3.57 -6.12
C ASN A 483 4.76 2.67 -7.32
N LEU A 484 3.49 2.24 -7.40
CA LEU A 484 2.97 1.41 -8.48
C LEU A 484 3.14 2.07 -9.87
N THR A 485 3.20 3.40 -9.91
CA THR A 485 3.44 4.19 -11.13
C THR A 485 4.90 4.59 -11.33
N GLY A 486 5.84 4.01 -10.58
CA GLY A 486 7.27 4.05 -10.82
C GLY A 486 8.05 5.14 -10.07
N ARG A 487 7.52 5.66 -8.97
CA ARG A 487 8.16 6.71 -8.17
C ARG A 487 8.38 6.26 -6.73
N TYR A 488 9.26 6.94 -6.02
CA TYR A 488 9.70 6.58 -4.69
C TYR A 488 9.07 7.46 -3.62
N GLY A 489 8.85 6.90 -2.45
CA GLY A 489 8.35 7.67 -1.32
C GLY A 489 8.40 6.91 -0.01
N PHE A 490 8.00 7.59 1.05
CA PHE A 490 7.85 7.02 2.37
C PHE A 490 6.59 7.54 3.06
N PHE A 491 6.07 6.76 3.98
CA PHE A 491 5.00 7.11 4.90
C PHE A 491 5.51 6.98 6.33
N ALA A 492 5.36 8.03 7.15
CA ALA A 492 5.78 8.02 8.55
C ALA A 492 4.59 8.29 9.46
N SER A 493 4.33 7.39 10.41
CA SER A 493 3.27 7.53 11.40
C SER A 493 3.71 6.97 12.76
N TYR A 494 2.90 7.20 13.79
CA TYR A 494 3.08 6.59 15.10
C TYR A 494 2.87 5.08 15.00
N GLU A 495 3.73 4.33 15.67
CA GLU A 495 3.75 2.87 15.61
C GLU A 495 2.37 2.24 15.87
N SER A 496 1.69 2.70 16.93
CA SER A 496 0.39 2.16 17.32
C SER A 496 -0.72 2.44 16.30
N PHE A 497 -0.62 3.52 15.52
CA PHE A 497 -1.64 3.90 14.54
C PHE A 497 -1.44 3.24 13.18
N LEU A 498 -0.29 2.66 12.91
CA LEU A 498 -0.07 1.88 11.68
C LEU A 498 -1.00 0.66 11.56
N ARG A 499 -1.60 0.20 12.66
CA ARG A 499 -2.66 -0.83 12.61
C ARG A 499 -3.87 -0.40 11.78
N VAL A 500 -4.10 0.91 11.62
CA VAL A 500 -5.19 1.43 10.79
C VAL A 500 -5.03 1.03 9.32
N VAL A 501 -3.79 0.94 8.82
CA VAL A 501 -3.49 0.59 7.42
C VAL A 501 -3.03 -0.85 7.21
N ASP A 502 -3.14 -1.69 8.21
CA ASP A 502 -2.68 -3.07 8.17
C ASP A 502 -3.29 -3.89 7.02
N SER A 503 -4.59 -3.73 6.78
CA SER A 503 -5.26 -4.42 5.68
C SER A 503 -4.83 -3.89 4.30
N MET A 504 -4.56 -2.60 4.16
CA MET A 504 -4.00 -2.01 2.93
C MET A 504 -2.61 -2.58 2.64
N LEU A 505 -1.72 -2.58 3.63
CA LEU A 505 -0.39 -3.20 3.51
C LEU A 505 -0.48 -4.69 3.11
N THR A 506 -1.48 -5.41 3.64
CA THR A 506 -1.74 -6.80 3.25
C THR A 506 -2.20 -6.91 1.79
N GLN A 507 -3.03 -5.99 1.32
CA GLN A 507 -3.48 -5.94 -0.06
C GLN A 507 -2.33 -5.62 -1.02
N HIS A 508 -1.52 -4.62 -0.68
CA HIS A 508 -0.31 -4.28 -1.43
C HIS A 508 0.68 -5.45 -1.51
N PHE A 509 0.88 -6.16 -0.39
CA PHE A 509 1.69 -7.39 -0.38
C PHE A 509 1.18 -8.43 -1.39
N LYS A 510 -0.14 -8.64 -1.48
CA LYS A 510 -0.73 -9.58 -2.45
C LYS A 510 -0.51 -9.11 -3.88
N TRP A 511 -0.62 -7.81 -4.13
CA TRP A 511 -0.32 -7.22 -5.43
C TRP A 511 1.15 -7.45 -5.82
N LEU A 512 2.10 -7.14 -4.93
CA LEU A 512 3.53 -7.34 -5.14
C LEU A 512 3.83 -8.82 -5.45
N ARG A 513 3.28 -9.72 -4.66
CA ARG A 513 3.48 -11.16 -4.86
C ARG A 513 2.94 -11.62 -6.21
N ASN A 514 1.69 -11.32 -6.54
CA ASN A 514 1.08 -11.74 -7.81
C ASN A 514 1.80 -11.11 -9.01
N SER A 515 2.17 -9.84 -8.92
CA SER A 515 2.90 -9.16 -10.00
C SER A 515 4.27 -9.79 -10.26
N HIS A 516 4.97 -10.22 -9.23
CA HIS A 516 6.31 -10.82 -9.37
C HIS A 516 6.26 -12.31 -9.75
N GLU A 517 5.45 -13.11 -9.05
CA GLU A 517 5.42 -14.57 -9.23
C GLU A 517 4.66 -14.99 -10.51
N GLU A 518 3.61 -14.26 -10.91
CA GLU A 518 2.66 -14.71 -11.92
C GLU A 518 2.58 -13.82 -13.17
N THR A 519 3.23 -12.65 -13.16
CA THR A 519 3.18 -11.69 -14.30
C THR A 519 4.57 -11.25 -14.77
N PRO A 520 5.31 -12.11 -15.47
CA PRO A 520 6.69 -11.83 -15.88
C PRO A 520 6.85 -10.65 -16.83
N TRP A 521 5.76 -10.10 -17.35
CA TRP A 521 5.74 -8.91 -18.20
C TRP A 521 5.71 -7.60 -17.41
N ARG A 522 5.36 -7.64 -16.10
CA ARG A 522 5.45 -6.49 -15.22
C ARG A 522 6.87 -6.29 -14.72
N ALA A 523 7.30 -5.04 -14.67
CA ALA A 523 8.57 -4.68 -14.06
C ALA A 523 8.37 -4.41 -12.56
N ASP A 524 9.41 -4.69 -11.77
CA ASP A 524 9.41 -4.43 -10.34
C ASP A 524 9.25 -2.94 -10.05
N VAL A 525 8.38 -2.61 -9.11
CA VAL A 525 8.06 -1.25 -8.69
C VAL A 525 8.92 -0.82 -7.48
N PRO A 526 9.12 0.49 -7.24
CA PRO A 526 9.71 0.99 -6.00
C PRO A 526 8.99 0.43 -4.76
N SER A 527 9.75 0.13 -3.72
CA SER A 527 9.19 -0.44 -2.48
C SER A 527 8.35 0.57 -1.72
N LEU A 528 7.34 0.06 -1.02
CA LEU A 528 6.56 0.83 -0.05
C LEU A 528 7.36 0.92 1.26
N ASN A 529 7.72 2.13 1.69
CA ASN A 529 8.55 2.34 2.87
C ASN A 529 7.73 2.99 3.98
N VAL A 530 7.56 2.28 5.08
CA VAL A 530 6.80 2.71 6.26
C VAL A 530 7.76 2.92 7.42
N ILE A 531 7.73 4.11 8.01
CA ILE A 531 8.51 4.45 9.21
C ILE A 531 7.54 4.48 10.39
N ALA A 532 7.69 3.53 11.30
CA ALA A 532 7.02 3.49 12.59
C ALA A 532 7.82 4.29 13.60
N SER A 533 7.32 5.45 13.98
CA SER A 533 7.96 6.30 14.99
C SER A 533 7.03 6.50 16.20
N SER A 534 7.46 7.29 17.18
CA SER A 534 6.70 7.39 18.44
C SER A 534 6.36 6.02 19.02
N THR A 535 7.40 5.19 19.12
CA THR A 535 7.29 3.75 19.43
C THR A 535 6.75 3.49 20.82
N ALA A 536 6.24 2.28 21.07
CA ALA A 536 5.56 1.91 22.32
C ALA A 536 6.37 2.29 23.58
N PHE A 537 7.68 2.06 23.62
CA PHE A 537 8.53 2.41 24.76
C PHE A 537 8.82 3.92 24.91
N GLN A 538 8.32 4.75 24.02
CA GLN A 538 8.43 6.21 24.04
C GLN A 538 7.09 6.91 24.30
N GLN A 539 6.06 6.15 24.66
CA GLN A 539 4.71 6.64 24.90
C GLN A 539 4.31 6.54 26.38
N ASP A 540 5.29 6.64 27.27
CA ASP A 540 5.14 6.57 28.73
C ASP A 540 4.13 7.58 29.31
N HIS A 541 3.92 8.71 28.62
CA HIS A 541 3.03 9.79 29.02
C HIS A 541 1.66 9.81 28.34
N ASN A 542 1.48 9.03 27.25
CA ASN A 542 0.23 9.00 26.48
C ASN A 542 -0.70 7.83 26.86
N GLY A 543 -0.21 6.86 27.61
CA GLY A 543 -0.96 5.68 28.05
C GLY A 543 -1.19 4.65 26.93
N TYR A 544 -1.98 3.66 27.25
CA TYR A 544 -2.21 2.45 26.41
C TYR A 544 -2.60 2.71 24.95
N SER A 545 -3.36 3.77 24.67
CA SER A 545 -3.82 4.06 23.31
C SER A 545 -2.70 4.30 22.32
N HIS A 546 -1.49 4.59 22.80
CA HIS A 546 -0.31 4.87 21.98
C HIS A 546 0.76 3.76 22.08
N GLN A 547 0.45 2.64 22.68
CA GLN A 547 1.39 1.58 23.03
C GLN A 547 1.00 0.25 22.34
N ASP A 548 1.17 0.13 21.03
CA ASP A 548 0.91 -1.12 20.26
C ASP A 548 1.95 -1.33 19.16
N PRO A 549 2.92 -2.24 19.34
CA PRO A 549 3.88 -2.63 18.31
C PRO A 549 3.38 -3.78 17.41
N GLY A 550 2.10 -4.13 17.43
CA GLY A 550 1.55 -5.34 16.82
C GLY A 550 1.67 -5.42 15.30
N ILE A 551 1.85 -4.29 14.60
CA ILE A 551 2.05 -4.27 13.14
C ILE A 551 3.26 -5.12 12.70
N ILE A 552 4.31 -5.18 13.53
CA ILE A 552 5.53 -5.96 13.26
C ILE A 552 5.21 -7.45 13.13
N SER A 553 4.46 -7.99 14.11
CA SER A 553 4.11 -9.42 14.11
C SER A 553 3.25 -9.78 12.91
N HIS A 554 2.26 -8.96 12.57
CA HIS A 554 1.37 -9.23 11.46
C HIS A 554 2.09 -9.23 10.10
N LEU A 555 2.98 -8.26 9.87
CA LEU A 555 3.76 -8.24 8.63
C LEU A 555 4.76 -9.40 8.54
N ALA A 556 5.36 -9.82 9.67
CA ALA A 556 6.30 -10.93 9.71
C ALA A 556 5.67 -12.31 9.36
N GLU A 557 4.33 -12.44 9.45
CA GLU A 557 3.60 -13.64 9.02
C GLU A 557 3.53 -13.80 7.50
N LYS A 558 3.73 -12.73 6.74
CA LYS A 558 3.67 -12.76 5.27
C LYS A 558 4.89 -13.47 4.68
N LYS A 559 4.87 -13.71 3.35
CA LYS A 559 6.06 -14.18 2.63
C LYS A 559 7.18 -13.14 2.72
N THR A 560 8.26 -13.50 3.33
CA THR A 560 9.37 -12.59 3.64
C THR A 560 10.15 -12.13 2.41
N GLU A 561 9.95 -12.77 1.25
CA GLU A 561 10.45 -12.28 -0.04
C GLU A 561 9.99 -10.85 -0.36
N TYR A 562 8.80 -10.46 0.13
CA TYR A 562 8.16 -9.17 -0.15
C TYR A 562 8.09 -8.24 1.06
N ILE A 563 8.54 -8.68 2.23
CA ILE A 563 8.49 -7.90 3.49
C ILE A 563 9.88 -7.80 4.09
N ARG A 564 10.22 -6.63 4.63
CA ARG A 564 11.36 -6.45 5.53
C ARG A 564 10.93 -5.65 6.76
N THR A 565 11.47 -6.06 7.90
CA THR A 565 11.26 -5.36 9.18
C THR A 565 12.61 -5.03 9.76
N TYR A 566 12.89 -3.73 9.84
CA TYR A 566 14.15 -3.21 10.32
C TYR A 566 13.98 -2.54 11.68
N LEU A 567 14.88 -2.88 12.62
CA LEU A 567 14.92 -2.32 13.95
C LEU A 567 16.33 -1.70 14.22
N PRO A 568 16.63 -0.57 13.61
CA PRO A 568 17.92 0.08 13.78
C PRO A 568 18.19 0.43 15.25
N GLY A 569 19.45 0.26 15.64
CA GLY A 569 19.90 0.48 17.02
C GLY A 569 20.19 1.94 17.38
N ASP A 570 20.42 2.82 16.39
CA ASP A 570 20.75 4.24 16.55
C ASP A 570 20.57 5.04 15.22
N ALA A 571 20.91 6.33 15.22
CA ALA A 571 20.77 7.22 14.08
C ALA A 571 21.60 6.80 12.86
N ASN A 572 22.86 6.41 13.03
CA ASN A 572 23.71 5.98 11.91
C ASN A 572 23.14 4.72 11.26
N THR A 573 22.67 3.78 12.07
CA THR A 573 22.01 2.57 11.59
C THR A 573 20.67 2.87 10.91
N LEU A 574 19.89 3.83 11.42
CA LEU A 574 18.63 4.25 10.80
C LEU A 574 18.85 4.87 9.43
N ILE A 575 19.82 5.78 9.29
CA ILE A 575 20.14 6.45 8.02
C ILE A 575 20.58 5.41 6.97
N ALA A 576 21.51 4.52 7.34
CA ALA A 576 21.96 3.45 6.45
C ALA A 576 20.82 2.48 6.07
N THR A 577 19.91 2.19 7.00
CA THR A 577 18.71 1.36 6.76
C THR A 577 17.77 2.04 5.78
N PHE A 578 17.46 3.31 5.99
CA PHE A 578 16.56 4.07 5.13
C PHE A 578 17.13 4.23 3.72
N ASP A 579 18.43 4.53 3.59
CA ASP A 579 19.11 4.60 2.28
C ASP A 579 18.98 3.29 1.50
N LYS A 580 19.20 2.14 2.16
CA LYS A 580 18.98 0.82 1.55
C LYS A 580 17.53 0.55 1.19
N ALA A 581 16.60 0.87 2.09
CA ALA A 581 15.18 0.59 1.93
C ALA A 581 14.58 1.42 0.79
N ILE A 582 14.87 2.73 0.73
CA ILE A 582 14.28 3.65 -0.24
C ILE A 582 14.70 3.35 -1.69
N GLN A 583 15.84 2.71 -1.90
CA GLN A 583 16.33 2.29 -3.21
C GLN A 583 15.85 0.89 -3.61
N SER A 584 15.24 0.15 -2.69
CA SER A 584 14.77 -1.21 -2.95
C SER A 584 13.52 -1.22 -3.83
N LYS A 585 13.26 -2.37 -4.43
CA LYS A 585 12.07 -2.61 -5.28
C LYS A 585 11.33 -3.85 -4.80
N GLN A 586 10.04 -3.89 -5.06
CA GLN A 586 9.15 -5.04 -4.85
C GLN A 586 9.05 -5.49 -3.38
N LEU A 587 9.19 -4.55 -2.44
CA LEU A 587 9.13 -4.81 -1.00
C LEU A 587 8.15 -3.87 -0.29
N ILE A 588 7.67 -4.32 0.86
CA ILE A 588 7.18 -3.45 1.93
C ILE A 588 8.28 -3.44 3.00
N ASN A 589 8.84 -2.28 3.27
CA ASN A 589 9.84 -2.07 4.32
C ASN A 589 9.17 -1.40 5.52
N LEU A 590 9.14 -2.05 6.66
CA LEU A 590 8.76 -1.47 7.94
C LEU A 590 10.04 -1.13 8.71
N ILE A 591 10.21 0.14 9.09
CA ILE A 591 11.38 0.64 9.81
C ILE A 591 10.92 1.22 11.14
N ILE A 592 11.36 0.63 12.24
CA ILE A 592 11.05 1.09 13.60
C ILE A 592 12.11 2.11 14.03
N ALA A 593 11.69 3.34 14.33
CA ALA A 593 12.62 4.44 14.53
C ALA A 593 12.34 5.26 15.81
N SER A 594 13.38 5.52 16.57
CA SER A 594 13.31 6.34 17.79
C SER A 594 13.33 7.84 17.47
N LYS A 595 12.48 8.62 18.14
CA LYS A 595 12.47 10.10 18.00
C LYS A 595 13.07 10.87 19.16
N HIS A 596 13.29 10.22 20.32
CA HIS A 596 13.84 10.88 21.49
C HIS A 596 15.38 10.89 21.47
N PRO A 597 16.03 11.96 21.97
CA PRO A 597 17.48 11.98 22.16
C PRO A 597 17.94 10.86 23.08
N ARG A 598 19.04 10.20 22.71
CA ARG A 598 19.63 9.08 23.44
C ARG A 598 21.08 8.87 23.05
N PRO A 599 21.83 8.08 23.84
CA PRO A 599 23.19 7.70 23.46
C PRO A 599 23.24 6.99 22.12
N GLN A 600 24.27 7.30 21.33
CA GLN A 600 24.49 6.74 20.00
C GLN A 600 25.65 5.74 20.03
N TRP A 601 25.52 4.63 19.28
CA TRP A 601 26.34 3.44 19.50
C TRP A 601 27.30 3.14 18.37
N PHE A 602 26.80 3.09 17.13
CA PHE A 602 27.55 2.56 16.00
C PHE A 602 28.18 3.69 15.18
N THR A 603 29.45 3.53 14.77
CA THR A 603 29.99 4.33 13.68
C THR A 603 29.23 4.08 12.38
N MET A 604 29.32 4.99 11.41
CA MET A 604 28.66 4.78 10.13
C MET A 604 29.17 3.52 9.40
N ASP A 605 30.43 3.19 9.53
CA ASP A 605 30.99 1.96 8.93
C ASP A 605 30.40 0.71 9.58
N GLU A 606 30.29 0.66 10.90
CA GLU A 606 29.63 -0.44 11.63
C GLU A 606 28.15 -0.52 11.25
N ALA A 607 27.46 0.61 11.16
CA ALA A 607 26.07 0.69 10.74
C ALA A 607 25.84 0.12 9.32
N LYS A 608 26.71 0.49 8.36
CA LYS A 608 26.66 -0.06 6.99
C LYS A 608 26.86 -1.58 6.97
N HIS A 609 27.76 -2.10 7.81
CA HIS A 609 27.97 -3.54 7.94
C HIS A 609 26.73 -4.24 8.51
N LEU A 610 26.18 -3.72 9.62
CA LEU A 610 24.97 -4.25 10.23
C LEU A 610 23.78 -4.27 9.27
N VAL A 611 23.59 -3.19 8.52
CA VAL A 611 22.50 -3.06 7.54
C VAL A 611 22.71 -3.98 6.33
N ARG A 612 23.95 -4.12 5.84
CA ARG A 612 24.27 -5.02 4.72
C ARG A 612 23.97 -6.46 5.10
N ASP A 613 24.44 -6.90 6.26
CA ASP A 613 24.38 -8.30 6.71
C ASP A 613 23.06 -8.62 7.44
N GLY A 614 22.39 -7.57 7.94
CA GLY A 614 21.10 -7.61 8.64
C GLY A 614 21.24 -7.81 10.16
N LEU A 615 22.37 -8.32 10.62
CA LEU A 615 22.76 -8.43 12.04
C LEU A 615 24.26 -8.64 12.15
N GLY A 616 24.80 -8.51 13.36
CA GLY A 616 26.23 -8.76 13.59
C GLY A 616 26.61 -8.87 15.06
N VAL A 617 27.73 -9.54 15.30
CA VAL A 617 28.39 -9.54 16.61
C VAL A 617 29.13 -8.20 16.79
N ILE A 618 28.98 -7.60 17.95
CA ILE A 618 29.57 -6.30 18.30
C ILE A 618 30.78 -6.52 19.20
N ASP A 619 31.94 -6.50 18.60
CA ASP A 619 33.21 -6.83 19.29
C ASP A 619 33.51 -5.96 20.51
N TRP A 620 33.25 -4.64 20.42
CA TRP A 620 33.49 -3.70 21.51
C TRP A 620 32.53 -3.85 22.69
N ALA A 621 31.38 -4.51 22.49
CA ALA A 621 30.40 -4.83 23.51
C ALA A 621 30.45 -6.31 23.93
N SER A 622 31.39 -7.09 23.40
CA SER A 622 31.59 -8.51 23.68
C SER A 622 32.83 -8.75 24.53
N THR A 623 32.79 -9.78 25.38
CA THR A 623 33.93 -10.19 26.22
C THR A 623 34.41 -11.59 25.92
N ASP A 624 33.77 -12.32 24.97
CA ASP A 624 34.12 -13.69 24.57
C ASP A 624 35.39 -13.79 23.73
N ASN A 625 35.88 -12.66 23.17
CA ASN A 625 37.09 -12.62 22.33
C ASN A 625 37.06 -13.58 21.13
N GLY A 626 35.86 -13.88 20.60
CA GLY A 626 35.64 -14.86 19.52
C GLY A 626 35.66 -16.31 19.97
N GLU A 627 35.73 -16.59 21.28
CA GLU A 627 35.59 -17.94 21.85
C GLU A 627 34.09 -18.28 22.03
N GLU A 628 33.81 -19.49 22.48
CA GLU A 628 32.45 -19.86 22.82
C GLU A 628 31.97 -19.05 24.04
N PRO A 629 30.85 -18.31 23.94
CA PRO A 629 30.36 -17.50 25.05
C PRO A 629 29.72 -18.35 26.15
N ASP A 630 29.65 -17.79 27.36
CA ASP A 630 28.81 -18.32 28.44
C ASP A 630 27.33 -17.94 28.24
N VAL A 631 27.10 -16.74 27.70
CA VAL A 631 25.78 -16.18 27.39
C VAL A 631 25.86 -15.28 26.16
N VAL A 632 24.80 -15.29 25.36
CA VAL A 632 24.60 -14.38 24.22
C VAL A 632 23.57 -13.33 24.61
N PHE A 633 23.91 -12.06 24.51
CA PHE A 633 22.96 -10.97 24.49
C PHE A 633 22.61 -10.62 23.05
N ALA A 634 21.34 -10.71 22.70
CA ALA A 634 20.85 -10.29 21.40
C ALA A 634 19.84 -9.15 21.55
N THR A 635 19.86 -8.21 20.61
CA THR A 635 19.01 -7.03 20.74
C THR A 635 18.46 -6.61 19.37
N ALA A 636 17.19 -6.20 19.33
CA ALA A 636 16.56 -5.60 18.17
C ALA A 636 15.69 -4.41 18.59
N GLY A 637 16.07 -3.23 18.12
CA GLY A 637 15.46 -1.93 18.45
C GLY A 637 16.33 -1.07 19.35
N SER A 638 15.92 0.16 19.49
CA SER A 638 16.71 1.22 20.11
C SER A 638 16.86 1.09 21.63
N GLU A 639 15.72 1.00 22.33
CA GLU A 639 15.67 0.84 23.78
C GLU A 639 16.25 -0.51 24.21
N PRO A 640 15.91 -1.63 23.53
CA PRO A 640 16.54 -2.91 23.81
C PRO A 640 18.07 -2.88 23.71
N THR A 641 18.62 -2.18 22.72
CA THR A 641 20.08 -2.05 22.55
C THR A 641 20.72 -1.32 23.73
N THR A 642 20.12 -0.20 24.15
CA THR A 642 20.62 0.59 25.28
C THR A 642 20.60 -0.20 26.59
N GLU A 643 19.51 -0.88 26.88
CA GLU A 643 19.34 -1.64 28.13
C GLU A 643 20.24 -2.88 28.16
N SER A 644 20.42 -3.55 27.02
CA SER A 644 21.34 -4.70 26.92
C SER A 644 22.79 -4.29 27.12
N LEU A 645 23.22 -3.17 26.53
CA LEU A 645 24.58 -2.63 26.77
C LEU A 645 24.80 -2.30 28.23
N ALA A 646 23.81 -1.69 28.89
CA ALA A 646 23.88 -1.41 30.32
C ALA A 646 23.95 -2.70 31.16
N ALA A 647 23.19 -3.72 30.82
CA ALA A 647 23.21 -5.01 31.47
C ALA A 647 24.59 -5.70 31.33
N VAL A 648 25.15 -5.71 30.12
CA VAL A 648 26.49 -6.24 29.86
C VAL A 648 27.56 -5.47 30.70
N SER A 649 27.46 -4.15 30.80
CA SER A 649 28.37 -3.34 31.65
C SER A 649 28.30 -3.75 33.14
N ILE A 650 27.09 -4.01 33.65
CA ILE A 650 26.89 -4.44 35.06
C ILE A 650 27.47 -5.85 35.25
N LEU A 651 27.19 -6.77 34.34
CA LEU A 651 27.69 -8.15 34.40
C LEU A 651 29.23 -8.20 34.32
N HIS A 652 29.83 -7.43 33.42
CA HIS A 652 31.29 -7.38 33.28
C HIS A 652 31.97 -6.79 34.51
N ALA A 653 31.38 -5.77 35.13
CA ALA A 653 31.90 -5.20 36.38
C ALA A 653 31.85 -6.21 37.54
N ALA A 654 30.83 -7.03 37.62
CA ALA A 654 30.66 -8.05 38.66
C ALA A 654 31.45 -9.34 38.37
N PHE A 655 31.54 -9.76 37.10
CA PHE A 655 32.15 -11.00 36.66
C PHE A 655 33.03 -10.75 35.41
N PRO A 656 34.22 -10.19 35.55
CA PRO A 656 35.11 -9.87 34.41
C PRO A 656 35.51 -11.13 33.58
N GLU A 657 35.42 -12.33 34.17
CA GLU A 657 35.71 -13.59 33.52
C GLU A 657 34.56 -14.15 32.67
N MET A 658 33.36 -13.60 32.81
CA MET A 658 32.17 -14.03 32.06
C MET A 658 32.30 -13.70 30.57
N LYS A 659 32.23 -14.73 29.72
CA LYS A 659 32.30 -14.57 28.28
C LYS A 659 30.89 -14.21 27.74
N ILE A 660 30.71 -12.97 27.37
CA ILE A 660 29.46 -12.44 26.84
C ILE A 660 29.67 -12.12 25.37
N ARG A 661 28.79 -12.62 24.50
CA ARG A 661 28.67 -12.23 23.10
C ARG A 661 27.50 -11.27 22.95
N PHE A 662 27.74 -10.12 22.34
CA PHE A 662 26.69 -9.13 22.06
C PHE A 662 26.36 -9.12 20.57
N VAL A 663 25.08 -9.26 20.22
CA VAL A 663 24.57 -9.32 18.85
C VAL A 663 23.54 -8.23 18.65
N ASN A 664 23.68 -7.40 17.63
CA ASN A 664 22.66 -6.45 17.22
C ASN A 664 21.95 -6.95 15.96
N VAL A 665 20.63 -6.97 15.98
CA VAL A 665 19.76 -7.44 14.89
C VAL A 665 19.01 -6.25 14.31
N VAL A 666 19.35 -5.88 13.07
CA VAL A 666 18.72 -4.78 12.33
C VAL A 666 17.59 -5.30 11.45
N ASP A 667 17.82 -6.34 10.65
CA ASP A 667 16.79 -7.01 9.83
C ASP A 667 16.28 -8.25 10.58
N LEU A 668 15.14 -8.11 11.22
CA LEU A 668 14.57 -9.15 12.06
C LEU A 668 14.34 -10.47 11.31
N LEU A 669 13.95 -10.39 10.05
CA LEU A 669 13.58 -11.56 9.25
C LEU A 669 14.80 -12.38 8.81
N LYS A 670 16.02 -11.90 9.02
CA LYS A 670 17.26 -12.71 8.91
C LYS A 670 17.28 -13.91 9.84
N LEU A 671 16.56 -13.83 10.95
CA LEU A 671 16.46 -14.91 11.93
C LEU A 671 15.59 -16.08 11.42
N LYS A 672 14.66 -15.80 10.49
CA LYS A 672 13.72 -16.81 9.96
C LYS A 672 14.47 -17.83 9.08
N LYS A 673 14.31 -19.11 9.39
CA LYS A 673 15.03 -20.21 8.70
C LYS A 673 14.69 -20.29 7.21
N ASP A 674 13.41 -20.13 6.88
CA ASP A 674 12.89 -20.27 5.52
C ASP A 674 12.94 -18.97 4.68
N ASP A 675 13.51 -17.89 5.23
CA ASP A 675 13.72 -16.66 4.45
C ASP A 675 14.86 -16.90 3.43
N PRO A 676 14.66 -16.63 2.13
CA PRO A 676 15.72 -16.74 1.12
C PRO A 676 16.97 -15.92 1.42
N ARG A 677 16.82 -14.86 2.23
CA ARG A 677 17.89 -13.98 2.69
C ARG A 677 18.28 -14.25 4.15
N GLY A 678 17.66 -15.26 4.78
CA GLY A 678 17.90 -15.66 6.17
C GLY A 678 19.27 -16.26 6.38
N LEU A 679 19.69 -16.37 7.64
CA LEU A 679 20.90 -17.07 8.01
C LEU A 679 20.76 -18.56 7.72
N THR A 680 21.82 -19.18 7.21
CA THR A 680 21.96 -20.64 7.23
C THR A 680 22.06 -21.14 8.67
N ASP A 681 21.77 -22.41 8.91
CA ASP A 681 21.91 -22.97 10.27
C ASP A 681 23.35 -22.86 10.79
N ALA A 682 24.36 -22.97 9.93
CA ALA A 682 25.75 -22.84 10.32
C ALA A 682 26.12 -21.38 10.75
N GLU A 683 25.62 -20.40 10.03
CA GLU A 683 25.78 -18.97 10.40
C GLU A 683 25.03 -18.66 11.69
N PHE A 684 23.80 -19.17 11.81
CA PHE A 684 23.00 -18.98 13.02
C PHE A 684 23.69 -19.57 14.25
N ASP A 685 24.14 -20.84 14.17
CA ASP A 685 24.86 -21.52 15.25
C ASP A 685 26.18 -20.84 15.61
N SER A 686 26.86 -20.24 14.63
CA SER A 686 28.12 -19.51 14.90
C SER A 686 27.90 -18.23 15.71
N ILE A 687 26.73 -17.62 15.57
CA ILE A 687 26.34 -16.36 16.25
C ILE A 687 25.66 -16.64 17.58
N PHE A 688 24.59 -17.46 17.56
CA PHE A 688 23.70 -17.70 18.70
C PHE A 688 24.07 -18.98 19.48
N THR A 689 25.05 -19.74 19.02
CA THR A 689 25.44 -21.06 19.55
C THR A 689 24.32 -22.12 19.40
N LYS A 690 24.54 -23.32 19.90
CA LYS A 690 23.53 -24.40 19.83
C LYS A 690 22.76 -24.60 21.12
N ASP A 691 23.32 -24.18 22.26
CA ASP A 691 22.83 -24.53 23.59
C ASP A 691 23.08 -23.47 24.68
N LYS A 692 23.90 -22.45 24.40
CA LYS A 692 24.15 -21.39 25.38
C LYS A 692 22.92 -20.50 25.55
N PRO A 693 22.70 -19.95 26.75
CA PRO A 693 21.60 -19.03 26.97
C PRO A 693 21.66 -17.83 25.99
N VAL A 694 20.54 -17.50 25.36
CA VAL A 694 20.36 -16.29 24.58
C VAL A 694 19.38 -15.39 25.31
N ILE A 695 19.82 -14.25 25.80
CA ILE A 695 19.01 -13.21 26.39
C ILE A 695 18.68 -12.24 25.24
N PHE A 696 17.44 -12.29 24.75
CA PHE A 696 17.03 -11.49 23.59
C PHE A 696 16.13 -10.34 24.05
N ALA A 697 16.67 -9.14 24.03
CA ALA A 697 15.91 -7.92 24.27
C ALA A 697 15.29 -7.42 22.96
N TYR A 698 13.97 -7.30 22.93
CA TYR A 698 13.20 -7.07 21.71
C TYR A 698 12.17 -5.94 21.86
N HIS A 699 12.04 -5.14 20.82
CA HIS A 699 11.16 -3.97 20.81
C HIS A 699 9.66 -4.29 20.91
N ALA A 700 9.22 -5.44 20.36
CA ALA A 700 7.79 -5.77 20.26
C ALA A 700 7.44 -7.04 21.06
N TYR A 701 6.32 -7.66 20.72
CA TYR A 701 5.83 -8.87 21.41
C TYR A 701 6.82 -10.03 21.28
N ASP A 702 7.20 -10.61 22.40
CA ASP A 702 8.24 -11.62 22.53
C ASP A 702 7.96 -12.92 21.74
N ASP A 703 6.70 -13.25 21.48
CA ASP A 703 6.30 -14.47 20.78
C ASP A 703 6.82 -14.53 19.33
N LEU A 704 6.99 -13.39 18.67
CA LEU A 704 7.55 -13.36 17.32
C LEU A 704 9.00 -13.91 17.30
N VAL A 705 9.85 -13.45 18.22
CA VAL A 705 11.24 -13.91 18.30
C VAL A 705 11.29 -15.40 18.64
N LYS A 706 10.43 -15.86 19.55
CA LYS A 706 10.30 -17.30 19.87
C LYS A 706 9.94 -18.13 18.62
N THR A 707 9.02 -17.62 17.81
CA THR A 707 8.63 -18.24 16.53
C THR A 707 9.79 -18.29 15.53
N LEU A 708 10.57 -17.21 15.41
CA LEU A 708 11.72 -17.15 14.50
C LEU A 708 12.85 -18.10 14.90
N PHE A 709 12.96 -18.44 16.19
CA PHE A 709 13.94 -19.40 16.71
C PHE A 709 13.44 -20.83 16.72
N PHE A 710 12.14 -21.09 16.58
CA PHE A 710 11.54 -22.41 16.79
C PHE A 710 12.19 -23.53 15.95
N ASP A 711 12.51 -23.26 14.70
CA ASP A 711 13.13 -24.20 13.77
C ASP A 711 14.68 -24.17 13.80
N ARG A 712 15.29 -23.40 14.71
CA ARG A 712 16.74 -23.29 14.92
C ARG A 712 17.21 -24.28 15.97
N HIS A 713 18.50 -24.53 16.07
CA HIS A 713 19.05 -25.51 17.01
C HIS A 713 19.01 -25.04 18.46
N ASN A 714 19.22 -23.73 18.71
CA ASN A 714 19.25 -23.21 20.07
C ASN A 714 17.86 -22.86 20.58
N HIS A 715 17.40 -23.65 21.57
CA HIS A 715 16.13 -23.44 22.28
C HIS A 715 16.32 -22.84 23.69
N ASN A 716 17.56 -22.56 24.11
CA ASN A 716 17.84 -21.89 25.37
C ASN A 716 17.68 -20.36 25.21
N LEU A 717 16.47 -19.96 24.84
CA LEU A 717 16.12 -18.59 24.47
C LEU A 717 15.23 -17.96 25.53
N HIS A 718 15.64 -16.78 26.03
CA HIS A 718 14.94 -15.95 26.98
C HIS A 718 14.65 -14.61 26.33
N VAL A 719 13.40 -14.38 25.91
CA VAL A 719 12.99 -13.15 25.23
C VAL A 719 12.39 -12.18 26.22
N HIS A 720 12.83 -10.95 26.17
CA HIS A 720 12.32 -9.80 26.90
C HIS A 720 11.82 -8.77 25.87
N GLY A 721 10.49 -8.63 25.76
CA GLY A 721 9.82 -7.77 24.80
C GLY A 721 8.68 -7.00 25.43
N TYR A 722 7.86 -6.36 24.62
CA TYR A 722 6.64 -5.70 25.06
C TYR A 722 5.60 -6.75 25.47
N ARG A 723 4.96 -6.55 26.66
CA ARG A 723 4.04 -7.50 27.30
C ARG A 723 2.70 -6.89 27.70
N GLU A 724 2.29 -5.80 27.10
CA GLU A 724 1.09 -5.02 27.47
C GLU A 724 1.13 -4.43 28.87
N GLU A 725 2.31 -4.33 29.48
CA GLU A 725 2.48 -3.72 30.81
C GLU A 725 2.88 -2.24 30.67
N GLY A 726 1.94 -1.45 30.11
CA GLY A 726 2.14 -0.02 29.86
C GLY A 726 1.44 0.90 30.85
N ASP A 727 0.80 1.94 30.33
CA ASP A 727 0.11 3.02 30.99
C ASP A 727 1.01 4.28 31.20
N ILE A 728 0.56 5.24 32.01
CA ILE A 728 1.32 6.46 32.34
C ILE A 728 2.39 6.12 33.37
N THR A 729 3.65 6.36 33.01
CA THR A 729 4.79 6.09 33.88
C THR A 729 6.00 6.93 33.46
N THR A 730 7.22 6.50 33.79
CA THR A 730 8.47 7.12 33.34
C THR A 730 9.11 6.30 32.19
N PRO A 731 9.98 6.88 31.37
CA PRO A 731 10.60 6.15 30.24
C PRO A 731 11.30 4.86 30.64
N PHE A 732 12.00 4.83 31.76
CA PHE A 732 12.67 3.62 32.22
C PHE A 732 11.67 2.64 32.86
N ASP A 733 10.68 3.11 33.62
CA ASP A 733 9.66 2.24 34.21
C ASP A 733 8.82 1.51 33.17
N MET A 734 8.60 2.10 32.00
CA MET A 734 8.00 1.38 30.85
C MET A 734 8.78 0.09 30.50
N ARG A 735 10.11 0.14 30.59
CA ARG A 735 10.97 -1.03 30.37
C ARG A 735 10.95 -1.97 31.55
N VAL A 736 10.92 -1.43 32.79
CA VAL A 736 10.85 -2.22 34.01
C VAL A 736 9.56 -3.05 34.05
N ARG A 737 8.41 -2.45 33.76
CA ARG A 737 7.10 -3.16 33.72
C ARG A 737 7.12 -4.30 32.72
N ASN A 738 7.79 -4.14 31.61
CA ASN A 738 7.91 -5.14 30.55
C ASN A 738 9.12 -6.09 30.74
N GLU A 739 9.85 -5.98 31.86
CA GLU A 739 11.09 -6.72 32.17
C GLU A 739 12.18 -6.62 31.08
N LEU A 740 12.20 -5.50 30.35
CA LEU A 740 13.15 -5.20 29.30
C LEU A 740 14.34 -4.35 29.77
N ASP A 741 14.29 -3.86 31.00
CA ASP A 741 15.31 -3.02 31.58
C ASP A 741 16.59 -3.80 31.93
N ARG A 742 17.69 -3.06 32.12
CA ARG A 742 19.00 -3.61 32.43
C ARG A 742 19.05 -4.52 33.64
N PHE A 743 18.25 -4.27 34.66
CA PHE A 743 18.26 -5.04 35.92
C PHE A 743 17.59 -6.39 35.72
N HIS A 744 16.47 -6.45 34.98
CA HIS A 744 15.85 -7.72 34.63
C HIS A 744 16.71 -8.54 33.67
N LEU A 745 17.35 -7.90 32.69
CA LEU A 745 18.27 -8.58 31.77
C LEU A 745 19.48 -9.18 32.47
N VAL A 746 20.08 -8.47 33.46
CA VAL A 746 21.14 -9.01 34.33
C VAL A 746 20.65 -10.24 35.09
N LYS A 747 19.49 -10.17 35.72
CA LYS A 747 18.89 -11.29 36.44
C LYS A 747 18.67 -12.51 35.50
N ALA A 748 18.12 -12.27 34.33
CA ALA A 748 17.87 -13.31 33.35
C ALA A 748 19.17 -14.01 32.92
N ALA A 749 20.23 -13.23 32.62
CA ALA A 749 21.52 -13.78 32.23
C ALA A 749 22.17 -14.65 33.33
N ILE A 750 22.15 -14.17 34.58
CA ILE A 750 22.69 -14.93 35.73
C ILE A 750 21.93 -16.24 35.93
N LEU A 751 20.59 -16.18 35.96
CA LEU A 751 19.76 -17.34 36.24
C LEU A 751 19.78 -18.38 35.10
N ALA A 752 19.91 -17.93 33.87
CA ALA A 752 19.99 -18.81 32.70
C ALA A 752 21.37 -19.43 32.51
N THR A 753 22.43 -18.90 33.13
CA THR A 753 23.81 -19.41 32.98
C THR A 753 24.21 -20.24 34.21
N PRO A 754 24.24 -21.57 34.12
CA PRO A 754 24.42 -22.45 35.32
C PRO A 754 25.70 -22.15 36.11
N ALA A 755 26.80 -21.77 35.45
CA ALA A 755 28.05 -21.45 36.11
C ALA A 755 27.99 -20.18 37.01
N TYR A 756 27.00 -19.34 36.80
CA TYR A 756 26.82 -18.06 37.52
C TYR A 756 25.56 -18.00 38.37
N ALA A 757 24.63 -18.98 38.27
CA ALA A 757 23.37 -18.94 39.00
C ALA A 757 23.50 -18.86 40.51
N GLU A 758 24.43 -19.66 41.12
CA GLU A 758 24.72 -19.60 42.55
C GLU A 758 25.64 -18.42 42.90
N LYS A 759 26.70 -18.26 42.11
CA LYS A 759 27.73 -17.21 42.27
C LYS A 759 27.16 -15.79 42.16
N GLY A 760 26.18 -15.59 41.29
CA GLY A 760 25.50 -14.30 41.03
C GLY A 760 24.30 -14.01 41.92
N ALA A 761 23.94 -14.88 42.87
CA ALA A 761 22.74 -14.69 43.72
C ALA A 761 22.73 -13.33 44.46
N HIS A 762 23.91 -12.86 44.88
CA HIS A 762 24.03 -11.53 45.50
C HIS A 762 23.66 -10.41 44.52
N LEU A 763 24.15 -10.48 43.28
CA LEU A 763 23.85 -9.47 42.25
C LEU A 763 22.37 -9.47 41.89
N VAL A 764 21.75 -10.66 41.81
CA VAL A 764 20.30 -10.76 41.60
C VAL A 764 19.52 -10.07 42.73
N GLN A 765 19.98 -10.20 44.00
CA GLN A 765 19.33 -9.50 45.12
C GLN A 765 19.55 -7.98 45.07
N GLU A 766 20.71 -7.55 44.62
CA GLU A 766 21.02 -6.13 44.43
C GLU A 766 20.11 -5.52 43.33
N MET A 767 19.93 -6.22 42.19
CA MET A 767 19.01 -5.77 41.15
C MET A 767 17.57 -5.65 41.67
N ASN A 768 17.09 -6.60 42.48
CA ASN A 768 15.75 -6.51 43.08
C ASN A 768 15.64 -5.28 44.00
N THR A 769 16.66 -5.04 44.84
CA THR A 769 16.66 -3.87 45.77
C THR A 769 16.65 -2.56 44.95
N THR A 770 17.36 -2.49 43.85
CA THR A 770 17.37 -1.33 42.95
C THR A 770 16.04 -1.11 42.27
N LEU A 771 15.38 -2.16 41.84
CA LEU A 771 14.01 -2.10 41.27
C LEU A 771 12.99 -1.61 42.29
N ASP A 772 13.06 -2.10 43.56
CA ASP A 772 12.20 -1.61 44.65
C ASP A 772 12.44 -0.11 44.89
N LYS A 773 13.71 0.31 44.99
CA LYS A 773 14.08 1.71 45.14
C LYS A 773 13.55 2.56 43.96
N HIS A 774 13.68 2.08 42.74
CA HIS A 774 13.16 2.75 41.55
C HIS A 774 11.65 2.96 41.63
N HIS A 775 10.92 1.91 41.92
CA HIS A 775 9.47 1.95 42.08
C HIS A 775 8.97 2.99 43.11
N ASP A 776 9.68 3.09 44.26
CA ASP A 776 9.35 4.09 45.26
C ASP A 776 9.70 5.51 44.82
N PHE A 777 10.87 5.66 44.12
CA PHE A 777 11.33 6.93 43.63
C PHE A 777 10.44 7.56 42.59
N ILE A 778 10.01 6.80 41.56
CA ILE A 778 9.16 7.32 40.48
C ILE A 778 7.77 7.77 41.03
N ARG A 779 7.28 7.13 42.06
CA ARG A 779 6.01 7.53 42.73
C ARG A 779 6.15 8.80 43.55
N ALA A 780 7.32 9.06 44.05
CA ALA A 780 7.60 10.26 44.83
C ALA A 780 7.93 11.47 43.96
N GLU A 781 8.78 11.27 42.94
CA GLU A 781 9.39 12.34 42.18
C GLU A 781 8.86 12.51 40.73
N GLY A 782 8.22 11.45 40.16
CA GLY A 782 7.71 11.47 38.79
C GLY A 782 8.77 11.41 37.70
N THR A 783 10.02 11.06 38.07
CA THR A 783 11.16 10.88 37.17
C THR A 783 11.89 9.58 37.45
N ASP A 784 12.75 9.13 36.56
CA ASP A 784 13.57 7.95 36.76
C ASP A 784 14.68 8.20 37.80
N LEU A 785 15.29 7.12 38.31
CA LEU A 785 16.43 7.25 39.22
C LEU A 785 17.61 7.99 38.54
N PRO A 786 18.27 8.95 39.22
CA PRO A 786 19.41 9.67 38.63
C PRO A 786 20.54 8.78 38.13
N GLU A 787 20.82 7.64 38.78
CA GLU A 787 21.79 6.66 38.33
C GLU A 787 21.40 5.94 37.04
N VAL A 788 20.12 5.88 36.69
CA VAL A 788 19.60 5.34 35.42
C VAL A 788 19.67 6.41 34.32
N GLU A 789 19.15 7.60 34.60
CA GLU A 789 19.15 8.72 33.66
C GLU A 789 20.57 9.16 33.23
N ASN A 790 21.47 9.19 34.17
CA ASN A 790 22.83 9.65 33.95
C ASN A 790 23.82 8.53 33.59
N TRP A 791 23.33 7.29 33.39
CA TRP A 791 24.20 6.19 33.01
C TRP A 791 24.92 6.47 31.68
N LYS A 792 26.20 6.22 31.64
CA LYS A 792 27.06 6.34 30.46
C LYS A 792 27.83 5.05 30.25
N TRP A 793 27.96 4.66 29.01
CA TRP A 793 28.80 3.53 28.63
C TRP A 793 30.28 3.77 28.97
N SER A 794 30.92 2.75 29.44
CA SER A 794 32.40 2.69 29.60
C SER A 794 32.91 1.47 28.86
N PRO A 795 33.98 1.58 28.09
CA PRO A 795 34.59 0.43 27.40
C PRO A 795 34.82 -0.74 28.35
N LEU A 796 34.57 -1.96 27.87
CA LEU A 796 34.73 -3.20 28.63
C LEU A 796 36.24 -3.61 28.74
N LYS A 797 37.08 -3.04 27.90
CA LYS A 797 38.54 -3.31 27.84
C LYS A 797 39.34 -2.04 27.96
#